data_e14770d1d582e0f4da4cc6998abeffc9
#
_entry.id   e14770d1d582e0f4da4cc6998abeffc9
#
_cell.length_a   1.000
_cell.length_b   1.000
_cell.length_c   1.000
_cell.angle_alpha   90.00
_cell.angle_beta   90.00
_cell.angle_gamma   90.00
#
_symmetry.space_group_name_H-M   'P 1'
#
loop_
_entity.id
_entity.type
_entity.pdbx_description
1 polymer ?
#
loop_
_entity_poly.entity_id
_entity_poly.type
_entity_poly.pdbx_seq_one_letter_code
_entity_poly.pdbx_strand_id
1 'polypeptide(L)'
;MEQMTLNIPVLALRGLTVFPDQTTGFDVEREISMLALNNAMEEGKDIFLVTQRELAVARPEESDLYAVGTVAHVLQIIKTSDSTVRVVVRGMSKGRIKRLWQTHPFLQANVVLLEDDLPVRMTSRVEAVMRQTYLLFGEYRDMVPELSDEIVATVLDCDDPGKLADYIGYTINLRHMDRQRILEEMHPVKRLKLVNEILTHELDVISLEVEMEKKVRDRVGRVQKDMILREQVKVLQHELGDDGDEEIQEYSDKIEKLKVSEEIEQKLMKEVVRLSKQPYGSAEASVIRNYLDVCLEMPWGKETKERADVDKARAMLDRDHYGLNKVKERILEYIAVRQIHPQAKGKIICLVGPPGVGKTSIAISVAKAMNRKLYRISLGGVRDEADIRGHRKTYIGAMPGRIVDGLIHSGSMNPLLVLDEIDKLASDMRGDPASALLEVLDSEQNGSFRDHFLEIPVDLSRVMFITTANTTDTIPRPLLDRMEVIELGSYTDEEKVEIAKRHLIPKQLKEHGLQKRQLTISDDALRGIISGYTRESGVRVLEREIGAICRKTAMKIAANDVKRVAITQKNLSEFLGVVRYADPAHLRHNEVGVVNGLAWTQVGGEILEVEANVMDGSGKLELTGNLGTVMQESAKTALSCLRSRAAQLSIEKDFYKTKDIHIHFPEGAVPKDGPSAGIAITTAMLSALTGRKVRRDVAMTGEVTLRGRVLPIGGLKEKTMAALRCGIGTVIIPKENEKDLEEIDQTVRRKLHFVAVEAVEEVFSVALVGEEERKSGASAEKMPLLPVAPTARTELRI
;
A
#
# COMPACT_ATOMS: atom_id res chain seq x y z
N MET A 1 31.34 -32.83 32.92
CA MET A 1 31.77 -33.13 31.55
C MET A 1 32.00 -31.81 30.87
N GLU A 2 33.17 -31.53 30.30
CA GLU A 2 33.42 -30.34 29.52
C GLU A 2 32.48 -30.40 28.29
N GLN A 3 31.58 -29.45 28.20
CA GLN A 3 30.69 -29.34 27.04
C GLN A 3 31.56 -29.00 25.80
N MET A 4 31.57 -29.89 24.82
CA MET A 4 32.33 -29.72 23.60
C MET A 4 31.78 -28.49 22.83
N THR A 5 32.60 -27.46 22.71
CA THR A 5 32.21 -26.20 22.00
C THR A 5 32.91 -26.22 20.65
N LEU A 6 32.10 -26.12 19.59
CA LEU A 6 32.57 -26.04 18.21
C LEU A 6 32.53 -24.61 17.76
N ASN A 7 33.56 -24.19 17.03
CA ASN A 7 33.53 -22.93 16.28
C ASN A 7 33.18 -23.25 14.82
N ILE A 8 31.99 -22.89 14.37
CA ILE A 8 31.42 -23.40 13.13
C ILE A 8 30.67 -22.31 12.35
N PRO A 9 30.76 -22.31 11.01
CA PRO A 9 29.92 -21.45 10.18
C PRO A 9 28.44 -21.74 10.39
N VAL A 10 27.62 -20.67 10.39
CA VAL A 10 26.18 -20.74 10.63
C VAL A 10 25.41 -20.42 9.33
N LEU A 11 24.44 -21.25 9.03
CA LEU A 11 23.52 -21.03 7.93
C LEU A 11 22.10 -20.87 8.46
N ALA A 12 21.55 -19.67 8.31
CA ALA A 12 20.21 -19.32 8.75
C ALA A 12 19.15 -19.78 7.73
N LEU A 13 18.28 -20.71 8.15
CA LEU A 13 17.25 -21.33 7.31
C LEU A 13 15.90 -20.60 7.46
N ARG A 14 15.20 -20.42 6.35
CA ARG A 14 13.84 -19.83 6.32
C ARG A 14 12.78 -20.91 6.29
N GLY A 15 12.05 -21.08 7.38
CA GLY A 15 10.92 -22.02 7.45
C GLY A 15 11.29 -23.50 7.39
N LEU A 16 12.57 -23.82 7.43
CA LEU A 16 13.09 -25.19 7.45
C LEU A 16 13.83 -25.43 8.76
N THR A 17 13.52 -26.55 9.42
CA THR A 17 14.21 -27.04 10.60
C THR A 17 14.80 -28.41 10.24
N VAL A 18 16.10 -28.61 10.44
CA VAL A 18 16.80 -29.85 10.15
C VAL A 18 17.02 -30.60 11.45
N PHE A 19 16.79 -31.90 11.43
CA PHE A 19 16.95 -32.76 12.58
C PHE A 19 18.21 -33.61 12.48
N PRO A 20 18.73 -34.16 13.60
CA PRO A 20 19.77 -35.19 13.58
C PRO A 20 19.31 -36.39 12.74
N ASP A 21 20.27 -37.09 12.13
CA ASP A 21 20.08 -38.22 11.20
C ASP A 21 19.24 -37.94 9.95
N GLN A 22 18.63 -36.76 9.81
CA GLN A 22 17.91 -36.34 8.61
C GLN A 22 18.89 -35.99 7.48
N THR A 23 18.64 -36.57 6.29
CA THR A 23 19.28 -36.09 5.03
C THR A 23 18.27 -35.27 4.25
N THR A 24 18.62 -34.02 3.99
CA THR A 24 17.72 -33.11 3.29
C THR A 24 18.48 -32.21 2.33
N GLY A 25 17.78 -31.75 1.26
CA GLY A 25 18.34 -30.80 0.29
C GLY A 25 17.50 -29.52 0.26
N PHE A 26 18.17 -28.38 0.21
CA PHE A 26 17.53 -27.07 0.09
C PHE A 26 18.37 -26.12 -0.76
N ASP A 27 17.71 -25.06 -1.25
CA ASP A 27 18.35 -24.08 -2.13
C ASP A 27 18.89 -22.90 -1.32
N VAL A 28 20.11 -22.46 -1.63
CA VAL A 28 20.82 -21.36 -1.00
C VAL A 28 21.04 -20.27 -2.03
N GLU A 29 20.49 -19.07 -1.79
CA GLU A 29 20.56 -17.93 -2.71
C GLU A 29 21.28 -16.72 -2.11
N ARG A 30 21.32 -16.61 -0.76
CA ARG A 30 21.91 -15.45 -0.10
C ARG A 30 23.44 -15.51 -0.14
N GLU A 31 24.06 -14.40 -0.48
CA GLU A 31 25.52 -14.25 -0.53
C GLU A 31 26.18 -14.62 0.81
N ILE A 32 25.64 -14.15 1.93
CA ILE A 32 26.13 -14.47 3.29
C ILE A 32 26.06 -15.97 3.58
N SER A 33 25.03 -16.66 3.12
CA SER A 33 24.87 -18.11 3.28
C SER A 33 25.79 -18.89 2.35
N MET A 34 26.03 -18.37 1.16
CA MET A 34 27.00 -18.95 0.20
C MET A 34 28.43 -18.88 0.73
N LEU A 35 28.79 -17.74 1.34
CA LEU A 35 30.13 -17.57 1.94
C LEU A 35 30.31 -18.50 3.15
N ALA A 36 29.28 -18.64 4.00
CA ALA A 36 29.31 -19.59 5.12
C ALA A 36 29.49 -21.05 4.64
N LEU A 37 28.80 -21.42 3.57
CA LEU A 37 28.90 -22.74 2.96
C LEU A 37 30.28 -23.01 2.37
N ASN A 38 30.85 -22.05 1.65
CA ASN A 38 32.19 -22.16 1.08
C ASN A 38 33.25 -22.33 2.19
N ASN A 39 33.15 -21.54 3.26
CA ASN A 39 34.04 -21.70 4.42
C ASN A 39 33.88 -23.08 5.08
N ALA A 40 32.63 -23.57 5.24
CA ALA A 40 32.38 -24.89 5.78
C ALA A 40 33.06 -26.01 4.93
N MET A 41 33.04 -25.85 3.60
CA MET A 41 33.68 -26.80 2.67
C MET A 41 35.21 -26.83 2.78
N GLU A 42 35.82 -25.68 3.12
CA GLU A 42 37.26 -25.59 3.35
C GLU A 42 37.70 -26.15 4.69
N GLU A 43 36.88 -26.01 5.75
CA GLU A 43 37.23 -26.34 7.15
C GLU A 43 36.72 -27.71 7.65
N GLY A 44 36.24 -28.60 6.79
CA GLY A 44 35.85 -29.94 7.22
C GLY A 44 34.42 -30.37 6.90
N LYS A 45 33.69 -29.61 6.15
CA LYS A 45 32.33 -29.84 5.65
C LYS A 45 31.23 -29.78 6.71
N ASP A 46 31.51 -29.31 7.91
CA ASP A 46 30.51 -29.18 8.95
C ASP A 46 29.95 -27.74 8.98
N ILE A 47 28.65 -27.64 9.15
CA ILE A 47 27.92 -26.36 9.19
C ILE A 47 26.81 -26.42 10.23
N PHE A 48 26.57 -25.31 10.92
CA PHE A 48 25.47 -25.20 11.88
C PHE A 48 24.22 -24.63 11.21
N LEU A 49 23.16 -25.38 11.15
CA LEU A 49 21.88 -25.04 10.57
C LEU A 49 20.93 -24.58 11.66
N VAL A 50 20.42 -23.37 11.56
CA VAL A 50 19.49 -22.79 12.52
C VAL A 50 18.34 -22.07 11.81
N THR A 51 17.12 -22.28 12.31
CA THR A 51 15.91 -21.66 11.75
C THR A 51 15.82 -20.19 12.17
N GLN A 52 15.37 -19.32 11.26
CA GLN A 52 15.02 -17.93 11.57
C GLN A 52 13.65 -17.85 12.22
N ARG A 53 13.49 -16.92 13.20
CA ARG A 53 12.18 -16.64 13.82
C ARG A 53 11.23 -15.95 12.86
N GLU A 54 11.73 -14.96 12.12
CA GLU A 54 10.96 -14.21 11.11
C GLU A 54 11.49 -14.49 9.71
N LEU A 55 10.60 -14.94 8.82
CA LEU A 55 10.96 -15.34 7.45
C LEU A 55 11.39 -14.17 6.57
N ALA A 56 10.91 -12.94 6.89
CA ALA A 56 11.12 -11.74 6.08
C ALA A 56 12.53 -11.12 6.24
N VAL A 57 13.25 -11.44 7.32
CA VAL A 57 14.55 -10.81 7.61
C VAL A 57 15.60 -11.30 6.62
N ALA A 58 16.19 -10.37 5.86
CA ALA A 58 17.19 -10.70 4.84
C ALA A 58 18.59 -10.94 5.43
N ARG A 59 18.96 -10.20 6.48
CA ARG A 59 20.23 -10.31 7.20
C ARG A 59 19.93 -10.56 8.67
N PRO A 60 19.83 -11.83 9.11
CA PRO A 60 19.48 -12.14 10.47
C PRO A 60 20.63 -11.84 11.43
N GLU A 61 20.29 -11.26 12.59
CA GLU A 61 21.13 -11.09 13.76
C GLU A 61 20.87 -12.24 14.77
N GLU A 62 21.61 -12.26 15.88
CA GLU A 62 21.45 -13.33 16.89
C GLU A 62 20.04 -13.41 17.48
N SER A 63 19.35 -12.27 17.62
CA SER A 63 17.95 -12.17 18.08
C SER A 63 16.93 -12.79 17.12
N ASP A 64 17.26 -12.83 15.82
CA ASP A 64 16.38 -13.33 14.77
C ASP A 64 16.48 -14.84 14.57
N LEU A 65 17.43 -15.47 15.25
CA LEU A 65 17.68 -16.90 15.18
C LEU A 65 17.10 -17.63 16.41
N TYR A 66 16.73 -18.89 16.22
CA TYR A 66 16.47 -19.74 17.36
C TYR A 66 17.80 -20.12 18.05
N ALA A 67 17.74 -20.38 19.36
CA ALA A 67 18.94 -20.69 20.12
C ALA A 67 19.49 -22.10 19.82
N VAL A 68 18.61 -23.03 19.43
CA VAL A 68 18.91 -24.42 19.14
C VAL A 68 18.78 -24.68 17.64
N GLY A 69 19.76 -25.36 17.09
CA GLY A 69 19.81 -25.82 15.72
C GLY A 69 20.52 -27.17 15.62
N THR A 70 20.93 -27.54 14.41
CA THR A 70 21.58 -28.84 14.14
C THR A 70 22.94 -28.62 13.46
N VAL A 71 23.98 -29.23 14.01
CA VAL A 71 25.27 -29.40 13.33
C VAL A 71 25.07 -30.42 12.22
N ALA A 72 25.36 -30.06 11.01
CA ALA A 72 25.14 -30.91 9.84
C ALA A 72 26.40 -31.03 8.99
N HIS A 73 26.59 -32.19 8.36
CA HIS A 73 27.64 -32.43 7.42
C HIS A 73 27.17 -32.22 5.99
N VAL A 74 27.92 -31.45 5.21
CA VAL A 74 27.58 -31.17 3.80
C VAL A 74 27.99 -32.37 2.96
N LEU A 75 27.01 -33.04 2.36
CA LEU A 75 27.23 -34.22 1.50
C LEU A 75 27.51 -33.82 0.08
N GLN A 76 26.74 -32.91 -0.46
CA GLN A 76 26.83 -32.52 -1.88
C GLN A 76 26.38 -31.08 -2.09
N ILE A 77 27.01 -30.41 -3.05
CA ILE A 77 26.66 -29.09 -3.54
C ILE A 77 26.43 -29.17 -5.04
N ILE A 78 25.26 -28.73 -5.49
CA ILE A 78 24.86 -28.75 -6.90
C ILE A 78 24.57 -27.33 -7.32
N LYS A 79 25.31 -26.80 -8.27
CA LYS A 79 25.03 -25.48 -8.85
C LYS A 79 23.80 -25.56 -9.75
N THR A 80 22.71 -24.88 -9.37
CA THR A 80 21.41 -24.90 -10.09
C THR A 80 21.31 -23.72 -11.04
N SER A 81 21.84 -22.55 -10.67
CA SER A 81 21.93 -21.35 -11.51
C SER A 81 23.15 -20.52 -11.12
N ASP A 82 23.37 -19.37 -11.78
CA ASP A 82 24.49 -18.47 -11.42
C ASP A 82 24.37 -17.87 -10.02
N SER A 83 23.15 -17.79 -9.45
CA SER A 83 22.86 -17.21 -8.15
C SER A 83 22.32 -18.20 -7.10
N THR A 84 22.03 -19.47 -7.48
CA THR A 84 21.38 -20.45 -6.59
C THR A 84 22.16 -21.74 -6.58
N VAL A 85 22.42 -22.25 -5.39
CA VAL A 85 23.12 -23.51 -5.14
C VAL A 85 22.23 -24.43 -4.30
N ARG A 86 22.03 -25.65 -4.77
CA ARG A 86 21.35 -26.69 -4.01
C ARG A 86 22.35 -27.45 -3.16
N VAL A 87 22.10 -27.49 -1.87
CA VAL A 87 22.95 -28.16 -0.89
C VAL A 87 22.23 -29.36 -0.33
N VAL A 88 22.89 -30.51 -0.28
CA VAL A 88 22.42 -31.70 0.41
C VAL A 88 23.25 -31.87 1.68
N VAL A 89 22.59 -31.93 2.81
CA VAL A 89 23.19 -32.01 4.14
C VAL A 89 22.65 -33.22 4.90
N ARG A 90 23.44 -33.76 5.83
CA ARG A 90 23.02 -34.72 6.83
C ARG A 90 23.17 -34.13 8.22
N GLY A 91 22.09 -34.03 8.97
CA GLY A 91 22.10 -33.63 10.37
C GLY A 91 22.90 -34.62 11.23
N MET A 92 23.80 -34.13 12.07
CA MET A 92 24.66 -34.94 12.90
C MET A 92 24.22 -34.92 14.37
N SER A 93 24.14 -33.74 14.97
CA SER A 93 23.84 -33.56 16.39
C SER A 93 23.15 -32.21 16.64
N LYS A 94 22.36 -32.12 17.71
CA LYS A 94 21.76 -30.87 18.17
C LYS A 94 22.84 -29.96 18.74
N GLY A 95 22.70 -28.65 18.55
CA GLY A 95 23.63 -27.68 19.11
C GLY A 95 22.90 -26.44 19.58
N ARG A 96 23.49 -25.72 20.53
CA ARG A 96 22.99 -24.41 20.99
C ARG A 96 24.02 -23.34 20.75
N ILE A 97 23.58 -22.23 20.16
CA ILE A 97 24.41 -21.01 19.99
C ILE A 97 24.74 -20.51 21.40
N LYS A 98 26.02 -20.42 21.73
CA LYS A 98 26.54 -19.78 22.94
C LYS A 98 26.79 -18.29 22.69
N ARG A 99 27.32 -17.98 21.50
CA ARG A 99 27.60 -16.63 21.05
C ARG A 99 27.82 -16.61 19.53
N LEU A 100 27.14 -15.70 18.85
CA LEU A 100 27.46 -15.34 17.47
C LEU A 100 28.58 -14.29 17.53
N TRP A 101 29.77 -14.65 17.11
CA TRP A 101 30.92 -13.74 17.25
C TRP A 101 31.32 -13.08 15.93
N GLN A 102 30.85 -13.60 14.80
CA GLN A 102 31.04 -13.00 13.50
C GLN A 102 29.71 -12.93 12.75
N THR A 103 29.42 -11.75 12.17
CA THR A 103 28.23 -11.49 11.32
C THR A 103 28.61 -11.10 9.90
N HIS A 104 29.87 -10.72 9.67
CA HIS A 104 30.43 -10.39 8.37
C HIS A 104 31.81 -11.02 8.16
N PRO A 105 32.15 -11.56 6.96
CA PRO A 105 31.33 -11.63 5.73
C PRO A 105 30.24 -12.69 5.76
N PHE A 106 30.29 -13.65 6.70
CA PHE A 106 29.28 -14.67 6.94
C PHE A 106 29.09 -14.89 8.45
N LEU A 107 28.04 -15.61 8.81
CA LEU A 107 27.73 -15.90 10.21
C LEU A 107 28.61 -17.02 10.74
N GLN A 108 29.26 -16.80 11.90
CA GLN A 108 30.05 -17.82 12.60
C GLN A 108 29.78 -17.78 14.11
N ALA A 109 29.58 -18.93 14.71
CA ALA A 109 29.19 -19.03 16.11
C ALA A 109 30.00 -20.09 16.88
N ASN A 110 30.11 -19.86 18.20
CA ASN A 110 30.45 -20.88 19.12
C ASN A 110 29.21 -21.67 19.49
N VAL A 111 29.15 -22.93 19.09
CA VAL A 111 28.03 -23.83 19.29
C VAL A 111 28.43 -24.90 20.33
N VAL A 112 27.60 -25.07 21.33
CA VAL A 112 27.72 -26.13 22.32
C VAL A 112 26.92 -27.32 21.84
N LEU A 113 27.54 -28.48 21.70
CA LEU A 113 26.82 -29.69 21.34
C LEU A 113 25.88 -30.09 22.50
N LEU A 114 24.67 -30.45 22.14
CA LEU A 114 23.65 -30.92 23.06
C LEU A 114 23.46 -32.42 22.85
N GLU A 115 23.59 -33.16 23.94
CA GLU A 115 23.24 -34.57 23.98
C GLU A 115 21.87 -34.71 24.65
N ASP A 116 21.09 -35.68 24.21
CA ASP A 116 19.83 -36.01 24.87
C ASP A 116 20.10 -36.40 26.33
N ASP A 117 19.22 -35.99 27.23
CA ASP A 117 19.29 -36.40 28.64
C ASP A 117 19.32 -37.93 28.72
N LEU A 118 20.39 -38.48 29.30
CA LEU A 118 20.89 -39.86 29.42
C LEU A 118 19.92 -41.03 29.14
N PRO A 119 20.43 -42.23 28.80
CA PRO A 119 19.68 -43.33 28.20
C PRO A 119 18.38 -43.59 28.95
N VAL A 120 17.28 -43.39 28.25
CA VAL A 120 15.94 -43.58 28.81
C VAL A 120 15.78 -45.07 29.15
N ARG A 121 15.71 -45.39 30.43
CA ARG A 121 15.34 -46.76 30.81
C ARG A 121 13.92 -47.04 30.36
N MET A 122 13.72 -48.06 29.56
CA MET A 122 12.41 -48.50 29.14
C MET A 122 11.58 -48.92 30.36
N THR A 123 10.72 -48.04 30.79
CA THR A 123 9.73 -48.27 31.85
C THR A 123 8.36 -48.45 31.22
N SER A 124 7.44 -49.12 31.90
CA SER A 124 6.07 -49.26 31.43
C SER A 124 5.39 -47.92 31.06
N ARG A 125 5.86 -46.82 31.67
CA ARG A 125 5.37 -45.47 31.36
C ARG A 125 5.92 -44.93 30.03
N VAL A 126 7.17 -45.22 29.71
CA VAL A 126 7.79 -44.83 28.42
C VAL A 126 7.18 -45.64 27.30
N GLU A 127 7.03 -46.97 27.53
CA GLU A 127 6.40 -47.87 26.58
C GLU A 127 4.95 -47.45 26.27
N ALA A 128 4.21 -47.01 27.28
CA ALA A 128 2.83 -46.47 27.06
C ALA A 128 2.81 -45.24 26.19
N VAL A 129 3.77 -44.31 26.34
CA VAL A 129 3.87 -43.11 25.48
C VAL A 129 4.22 -43.49 24.04
N MET A 130 5.16 -44.43 23.84
CA MET A 130 5.51 -44.93 22.50
C MET A 130 4.32 -45.62 21.81
N ARG A 131 3.60 -46.48 22.51
CA ARG A 131 2.38 -47.12 21.98
C ARG A 131 1.33 -46.07 21.58
N GLN A 132 1.16 -45.01 22.37
CA GLN A 132 0.28 -43.91 22.05
C GLN A 132 0.75 -43.19 20.77
N THR A 133 2.06 -42.98 20.61
CA THR A 133 2.63 -42.37 19.39
C THR A 133 2.35 -43.21 18.15
N TYR A 134 2.57 -44.54 18.24
CA TYR A 134 2.27 -45.43 17.12
C TYR A 134 0.79 -45.45 16.73
N LEU A 135 -0.12 -45.37 17.71
CA LEU A 135 -1.55 -45.26 17.44
C LEU A 135 -1.88 -43.94 16.72
N LEU A 136 -1.45 -42.82 17.27
CA LEU A 136 -1.69 -41.49 16.65
C LEU A 136 -1.06 -41.40 15.27
N PHE A 137 0.13 -41.93 15.07
CA PHE A 137 0.77 -41.95 13.75
C PHE A 137 0.04 -42.84 12.76
N GLY A 138 -0.51 -43.97 13.24
CA GLY A 138 -1.37 -44.84 12.44
C GLY A 138 -2.64 -44.15 11.99
N GLU A 139 -3.31 -43.41 12.89
CA GLU A 139 -4.48 -42.60 12.55
C GLU A 139 -4.11 -41.50 11.55
N TYR A 140 -2.97 -40.81 11.72
CA TYR A 140 -2.47 -39.81 10.78
C TYR A 140 -2.20 -40.42 9.39
N ARG A 141 -1.58 -41.60 9.31
CA ARG A 141 -1.34 -42.32 8.05
C ARG A 141 -2.66 -42.62 7.30
N ASP A 142 -3.67 -43.06 8.04
CA ASP A 142 -4.97 -43.44 7.45
C ASP A 142 -5.69 -42.21 6.88
N MET A 143 -5.41 -41.01 7.39
CA MET A 143 -5.95 -39.74 6.90
C MET A 143 -5.09 -39.09 5.80
N VAL A 144 -3.78 -39.44 5.70
CA VAL A 144 -2.85 -38.87 4.71
C VAL A 144 -2.23 -40.01 3.87
N PRO A 145 -2.92 -40.46 2.82
CA PRO A 145 -2.52 -41.62 1.99
C PRO A 145 -1.21 -41.45 1.22
N GLU A 146 -0.66 -40.23 1.17
CA GLU A 146 0.59 -39.92 0.44
C GLU A 146 1.87 -40.36 1.16
N LEU A 147 1.77 -40.81 2.43
CA LEU A 147 2.90 -41.33 3.18
C LEU A 147 3.37 -42.69 2.62
N SER A 148 4.66 -42.77 2.28
CA SER A 148 5.23 -44.00 1.73
C SER A 148 5.31 -45.12 2.78
N ASP A 149 5.12 -46.36 2.37
CA ASP A 149 5.20 -47.54 3.24
C ASP A 149 6.58 -47.68 3.95
N GLU A 150 7.66 -47.18 3.34
CA GLU A 150 9.01 -47.15 3.90
C GLU A 150 9.08 -46.26 5.15
N ILE A 151 8.42 -45.11 5.16
CA ILE A 151 8.31 -44.21 6.30
C ILE A 151 7.55 -44.89 7.44
N VAL A 152 6.43 -45.52 7.11
CA VAL A 152 5.64 -46.25 8.12
C VAL A 152 6.42 -47.37 8.77
N ALA A 153 7.13 -48.17 7.98
CA ALA A 153 7.99 -49.25 8.50
C ALA A 153 9.08 -48.71 9.46
N THR A 154 9.74 -47.59 9.06
CA THR A 154 10.80 -47.00 9.88
C THR A 154 10.27 -46.44 11.21
N VAL A 155 9.05 -45.89 11.24
CA VAL A 155 8.42 -45.41 12.49
C VAL A 155 8.08 -46.58 13.39
N LEU A 156 7.54 -47.68 12.87
CA LEU A 156 7.14 -48.84 13.62
C LEU A 156 8.34 -49.64 14.18
N ASP A 157 9.47 -49.62 13.49
CA ASP A 157 10.70 -50.35 13.91
C ASP A 157 11.59 -49.51 14.84
N CYS A 158 11.24 -48.25 15.16
CA CYS A 158 12.07 -47.39 15.97
C CYS A 158 11.81 -47.56 17.48
N ASP A 159 12.69 -48.20 18.18
CA ASP A 159 12.57 -48.49 19.63
C ASP A 159 13.08 -47.36 20.55
N ASP A 160 13.75 -46.33 20.01
CA ASP A 160 14.25 -45.20 20.78
C ASP A 160 13.26 -44.04 20.79
N PRO A 161 12.75 -43.58 21.95
CA PRO A 161 11.73 -42.53 22.03
C PRO A 161 12.21 -41.17 21.51
N GLY A 162 13.52 -40.86 21.57
CA GLY A 162 14.11 -39.63 21.10
C GLY A 162 14.20 -39.61 19.57
N LYS A 163 14.73 -40.72 19.02
CA LYS A 163 14.83 -40.88 17.56
C LYS A 163 13.47 -40.99 16.91
N LEU A 164 12.51 -41.66 17.56
CA LEU A 164 11.13 -41.75 17.09
C LEU A 164 10.49 -40.35 16.97
N ALA A 165 10.67 -39.51 18.00
CA ALA A 165 10.14 -38.15 18.02
C ALA A 165 10.78 -37.27 16.93
N ASP A 166 12.12 -37.34 16.77
CA ASP A 166 12.83 -36.59 15.75
C ASP A 166 12.43 -37.06 14.36
N TYR A 167 12.30 -38.38 14.12
CA TYR A 167 11.91 -38.95 12.82
C TYR A 167 10.50 -38.53 12.40
N ILE A 168 9.53 -38.63 13.31
CA ILE A 168 8.17 -38.13 13.04
C ILE A 168 8.19 -36.63 12.79
N GLY A 169 8.95 -35.85 13.59
CA GLY A 169 9.03 -34.39 13.51
C GLY A 169 9.50 -33.83 12.16
N TYR A 170 10.39 -34.57 11.45
CA TYR A 170 10.82 -34.12 10.13
C TYR A 170 10.05 -34.79 8.96
N THR A 171 9.37 -35.90 9.21
CA THR A 171 8.71 -36.69 8.17
C THR A 171 7.31 -36.15 7.87
N ILE A 172 6.55 -35.82 8.90
CA ILE A 172 5.20 -35.27 8.74
C ILE A 172 5.23 -33.76 8.39
N ASN A 173 4.18 -33.30 7.72
CA ASN A 173 4.11 -31.91 7.29
C ASN A 173 3.66 -30.98 8.43
N LEU A 174 4.61 -30.61 9.32
CA LEU A 174 4.39 -29.68 10.43
C LEU A 174 4.79 -28.25 10.09
N ARG A 175 4.21 -27.30 10.82
CA ARG A 175 4.64 -25.90 10.80
C ARG A 175 6.10 -25.82 11.33
N HIS A 176 6.89 -24.92 10.74
CA HIS A 176 8.30 -24.75 11.16
C HIS A 176 8.45 -24.42 12.66
N MET A 177 7.49 -23.74 13.29
CA MET A 177 7.48 -23.46 14.73
C MET A 177 7.33 -24.73 15.56
N ASP A 178 6.50 -25.66 15.15
CA ASP A 178 6.28 -26.93 15.87
C ASP A 178 7.47 -27.88 15.67
N ARG A 179 8.06 -27.92 14.47
CA ARG A 179 9.34 -28.60 14.22
C ARG A 179 10.45 -28.06 15.12
N GLN A 180 10.54 -26.75 15.28
CA GLN A 180 11.53 -26.13 16.14
C GLN A 180 11.31 -26.48 17.63
N ARG A 181 10.07 -26.47 18.10
CA ARG A 181 9.73 -26.92 19.48
C ARG A 181 10.15 -28.34 19.73
N ILE A 182 9.95 -29.26 18.79
CA ILE A 182 10.40 -30.64 18.88
C ILE A 182 11.94 -30.73 18.97
N LEU A 183 12.65 -29.93 18.13
CA LEU A 183 14.12 -29.90 18.14
C LEU A 183 14.68 -29.37 19.47
N GLU A 184 14.03 -28.38 20.09
CA GLU A 184 14.47 -27.71 21.32
C GLU A 184 14.27 -28.55 22.59
N GLU A 185 13.38 -29.53 22.59
CA GLU A 185 13.15 -30.38 23.76
C GLU A 185 14.24 -31.47 23.84
N MET A 186 15.07 -31.39 24.89
CA MET A 186 16.22 -32.30 25.06
C MET A 186 15.85 -33.62 25.72
N HIS A 187 14.76 -33.66 26.49
CA HIS A 187 14.38 -34.90 27.19
C HIS A 187 13.55 -35.81 26.24
N PRO A 188 14.06 -36.98 25.83
CA PRO A 188 13.45 -37.81 24.80
C PRO A 188 11.96 -38.11 25.01
N VAL A 189 11.58 -38.47 26.26
CA VAL A 189 10.19 -38.80 26.58
C VAL A 189 9.26 -37.57 26.56
N LYS A 190 9.76 -36.40 26.96
CA LYS A 190 8.98 -35.15 26.84
C LYS A 190 8.83 -34.73 25.39
N ARG A 191 9.89 -34.87 24.60
CA ARG A 191 9.86 -34.61 23.14
C ARG A 191 8.83 -35.49 22.44
N LEU A 192 8.78 -36.79 22.79
CA LEU A 192 7.79 -37.72 22.25
C LEU A 192 6.34 -37.34 22.66
N LYS A 193 6.15 -36.88 23.90
CA LYS A 193 4.85 -36.39 24.35
C LYS A 193 4.43 -35.13 23.60
N LEU A 194 5.37 -34.21 23.34
CA LEU A 194 5.14 -33.01 22.53
C LEU A 194 4.73 -33.39 21.10
N VAL A 195 5.36 -34.40 20.51
CA VAL A 195 4.97 -34.96 19.21
C VAL A 195 3.54 -35.50 19.27
N ASN A 196 3.15 -36.21 20.33
CA ASN A 196 1.78 -36.70 20.49
C ASN A 196 0.76 -35.58 20.62
N GLU A 197 1.06 -34.49 21.31
CA GLU A 197 0.19 -33.28 21.38
C GLU A 197 0.03 -32.66 20.02
N ILE A 198 1.13 -32.51 19.25
CA ILE A 198 1.11 -31.94 17.90
C ILE A 198 0.34 -32.85 16.95
N LEU A 199 0.59 -34.18 16.97
CA LEU A 199 -0.15 -35.15 16.14
C LEU A 199 -1.66 -35.10 16.41
N THR A 200 -2.05 -35.04 17.69
CA THR A 200 -3.47 -34.95 18.06
C THR A 200 -4.10 -33.69 17.47
N HIS A 201 -3.41 -32.53 17.57
CA HIS A 201 -3.90 -31.29 16.99
C HIS A 201 -4.00 -31.36 15.46
N GLU A 202 -2.99 -31.93 14.78
CA GLU A 202 -3.02 -32.10 13.32
C GLU A 202 -4.14 -33.03 12.87
N LEU A 203 -4.40 -34.12 13.60
CA LEU A 203 -5.52 -35.03 13.37
C LEU A 203 -6.88 -34.32 13.48
N ASP A 204 -7.04 -33.44 14.49
CA ASP A 204 -8.25 -32.63 14.64
C ASP A 204 -8.45 -31.68 13.44
N VAL A 205 -7.37 -31.05 12.97
CA VAL A 205 -7.42 -30.14 11.80
C VAL A 205 -7.78 -30.91 10.53
N ILE A 206 -7.09 -32.03 10.26
CA ILE A 206 -7.34 -32.87 9.07
C ILE A 206 -8.77 -33.44 9.10
N SER A 207 -9.26 -33.85 10.30
CA SER A 207 -10.65 -34.37 10.43
C SER A 207 -11.68 -33.29 10.08
N LEU A 208 -11.46 -32.04 10.48
CA LEU A 208 -12.30 -30.90 10.10
C LEU A 208 -12.23 -30.61 8.60
N GLU A 209 -11.06 -30.67 8.00
CA GLU A 209 -10.88 -30.49 6.54
C GLU A 209 -11.66 -31.56 5.76
N VAL A 210 -11.53 -32.84 6.14
CA VAL A 210 -12.27 -33.95 5.54
C VAL A 210 -13.79 -33.80 5.73
N GLU A 211 -14.24 -33.32 6.89
CA GLU A 211 -15.66 -33.06 7.13
C GLU A 211 -16.17 -31.88 6.26
N MET A 212 -15.37 -30.84 6.11
CA MET A 212 -15.69 -29.72 5.23
C MET A 212 -15.72 -30.15 3.76
N GLU A 213 -14.74 -30.93 3.30
CA GLU A 213 -14.72 -31.49 1.94
C GLU A 213 -15.92 -32.41 1.69
N LYS A 214 -16.29 -33.22 2.66
CA LYS A 214 -17.47 -34.09 2.56
C LYS A 214 -18.74 -33.25 2.46
N LYS A 215 -18.88 -32.18 3.25
CA LYS A 215 -20.02 -31.24 3.16
C LYS A 215 -20.06 -30.52 1.82
N VAL A 216 -18.93 -30.13 1.26
CA VAL A 216 -18.82 -29.55 -0.08
C VAL A 216 -19.18 -30.59 -1.14
N ARG A 217 -18.63 -31.79 -1.04
CA ARG A 217 -18.89 -32.90 -1.98
C ARG A 217 -20.36 -33.31 -1.95
N ASP A 218 -21.00 -33.42 -0.78
CA ASP A 218 -22.41 -33.69 -0.62
C ASP A 218 -23.30 -32.58 -1.19
N ARG A 219 -22.85 -31.32 -1.07
CA ARG A 219 -23.52 -30.15 -1.66
C ARG A 219 -23.39 -30.16 -3.19
N VAL A 220 -22.20 -30.43 -3.71
CA VAL A 220 -21.91 -30.59 -5.14
C VAL A 220 -22.64 -31.82 -5.68
N GLY A 221 -22.65 -32.93 -4.93
CA GLY A 221 -23.36 -34.14 -5.31
C GLY A 221 -24.91 -33.96 -5.38
N ARG A 222 -25.48 -33.13 -4.50
CA ARG A 222 -26.93 -32.74 -4.59
C ARG A 222 -27.18 -31.87 -5.82
N VAL A 223 -26.28 -30.89 -6.08
CA VAL A 223 -26.38 -30.03 -7.28
C VAL A 223 -26.20 -30.87 -8.54
N GLN A 224 -25.23 -31.80 -8.55
CA GLN A 224 -25.05 -32.73 -9.69
C GLN A 224 -26.24 -33.71 -9.86
N LYS A 225 -26.80 -34.21 -8.76
CA LYS A 225 -27.98 -35.09 -8.82
C LYS A 225 -29.22 -34.34 -9.30
N ASP A 226 -29.39 -33.08 -8.87
CA ASP A 226 -30.42 -32.18 -9.41
C ASP A 226 -30.16 -31.83 -10.89
N MET A 227 -28.90 -31.65 -11.25
CA MET A 227 -28.48 -31.41 -12.62
C MET A 227 -28.70 -32.67 -13.52
N ILE A 228 -28.35 -33.87 -13.01
CA ILE A 228 -28.58 -35.16 -13.71
C ILE A 228 -30.09 -35.43 -13.84
N LEU A 229 -30.89 -35.16 -12.80
CA LEU A 229 -32.34 -35.28 -12.89
C LEU A 229 -32.94 -34.28 -13.87
N ARG A 230 -32.43 -33.05 -13.93
CA ARG A 230 -32.82 -32.07 -14.95
C ARG A 230 -32.34 -32.47 -16.34
N GLU A 231 -31.15 -33.07 -16.44
CA GLU A 231 -30.60 -33.64 -17.67
C GLU A 231 -31.41 -34.86 -18.14
N GLN A 232 -31.80 -35.74 -17.21
CA GLN A 232 -32.70 -36.86 -17.57
C GLN A 232 -34.09 -36.39 -18.00
N VAL A 233 -34.64 -35.35 -17.38
CA VAL A 233 -35.87 -34.70 -17.85
C VAL A 233 -35.66 -34.05 -19.21
N LYS A 234 -34.52 -33.42 -19.47
CA LYS A 234 -34.16 -32.85 -20.78
C LYS A 234 -33.93 -33.91 -21.85
N VAL A 235 -33.27 -35.03 -21.51
CA VAL A 235 -33.07 -36.16 -22.44
C VAL A 235 -34.42 -36.79 -22.80
N LEU A 236 -35.34 -36.92 -21.84
CA LEU A 236 -36.71 -37.33 -22.10
C LEU A 236 -37.50 -36.30 -22.93
N GLN A 237 -37.24 -35.01 -22.76
CA GLN A 237 -37.80 -33.94 -23.62
C GLN A 237 -37.17 -33.95 -25.02
N HIS A 238 -35.86 -34.23 -25.14
CA HIS A 238 -35.13 -34.37 -26.40
C HIS A 238 -35.62 -35.64 -27.20
N GLU A 239 -35.96 -36.73 -26.52
CA GLU A 239 -36.62 -37.89 -27.19
C GLU A 239 -38.04 -37.57 -27.65
N LEU A 240 -38.63 -36.46 -27.13
CA LEU A 240 -39.91 -35.92 -27.60
C LEU A 240 -39.77 -34.87 -28.70
N GLY A 241 -38.54 -34.46 -29.11
CA GLY A 241 -38.23 -33.81 -30.39
C GLY A 241 -38.36 -32.29 -30.46
N ASP A 242 -38.32 -31.52 -29.31
CA ASP A 242 -38.80 -30.12 -29.40
C ASP A 242 -37.81 -29.03 -28.90
N ASP A 243 -36.76 -29.35 -28.07
CA ASP A 243 -36.02 -28.29 -27.37
C ASP A 243 -34.73 -27.77 -28.06
N GLY A 244 -34.13 -28.54 -28.96
CA GLY A 244 -32.85 -28.14 -29.61
C GLY A 244 -33.04 -27.14 -30.76
N ASP A 245 -34.10 -27.33 -31.51
CA ASP A 245 -34.40 -26.50 -32.69
C ASP A 245 -34.98 -25.13 -32.25
N GLU A 246 -35.74 -25.07 -31.15
CA GLU A 246 -36.27 -23.82 -30.61
C GLU A 246 -35.14 -22.92 -30.08
N GLU A 247 -34.12 -23.46 -29.37
CA GLU A 247 -32.97 -22.68 -28.89
C GLU A 247 -32.16 -22.09 -30.05
N ILE A 248 -31.90 -22.87 -31.08
CA ILE A 248 -31.18 -22.46 -32.29
C ILE A 248 -31.96 -21.36 -33.02
N GLN A 249 -33.29 -21.53 -33.14
CA GLN A 249 -34.13 -20.52 -33.75
C GLN A 249 -34.17 -19.24 -32.91
N GLU A 250 -34.23 -19.34 -31.58
CA GLU A 250 -34.21 -18.21 -30.67
C GLU A 250 -32.91 -17.38 -30.81
N TYR A 251 -31.73 -18.03 -30.89
CA TYR A 251 -30.44 -17.36 -31.14
C TYR A 251 -30.45 -16.68 -32.53
N SER A 252 -30.93 -17.38 -33.57
CA SER A 252 -31.00 -16.82 -34.91
C SER A 252 -31.88 -15.56 -34.96
N ASP A 253 -33.09 -15.65 -34.38
CA ASP A 253 -34.01 -14.51 -34.30
C ASP A 253 -33.46 -13.30 -33.49
N LYS A 254 -32.71 -13.60 -32.46
CA LYS A 254 -32.04 -12.53 -31.67
C LYS A 254 -30.92 -11.86 -32.45
N ILE A 255 -30.13 -12.63 -33.21
CA ILE A 255 -29.01 -12.12 -34.03
C ILE A 255 -29.57 -11.25 -35.20
N GLU A 256 -30.61 -11.70 -35.88
CA GLU A 256 -31.25 -10.92 -36.96
C GLU A 256 -31.82 -9.59 -36.48
N LYS A 257 -32.28 -9.53 -35.22
CA LYS A 257 -32.75 -8.29 -34.59
C LYS A 257 -31.60 -7.36 -34.14
N LEU A 258 -30.35 -7.84 -34.09
CA LEU A 258 -29.21 -7.02 -33.81
C LEU A 258 -28.89 -6.11 -35.00
N LYS A 259 -28.79 -4.83 -34.76
CA LYS A 259 -28.34 -3.86 -35.78
C LYS A 259 -26.81 -3.83 -35.89
N VAL A 260 -26.24 -4.92 -36.37
CA VAL A 260 -24.78 -5.10 -36.55
C VAL A 260 -24.40 -5.10 -38.01
N SER A 261 -23.12 -5.05 -38.34
CA SER A 261 -22.64 -5.20 -39.71
C SER A 261 -22.85 -6.64 -40.19
N GLU A 262 -23.00 -6.80 -41.48
CA GLU A 262 -23.19 -8.11 -42.11
C GLU A 262 -22.08 -9.11 -41.78
N GLU A 263 -20.84 -8.63 -41.61
CA GLU A 263 -19.69 -9.46 -41.19
C GLU A 263 -19.87 -10.03 -39.78
N ILE A 264 -20.39 -9.23 -38.85
CA ILE A 264 -20.64 -9.64 -37.45
C ILE A 264 -21.78 -10.62 -37.41
N GLU A 265 -22.88 -10.35 -38.12
CA GLU A 265 -24.05 -11.22 -38.23
C GLU A 265 -23.65 -12.59 -38.77
N GLN A 266 -22.93 -12.62 -39.93
CA GLN A 266 -22.43 -13.88 -40.49
C GLN A 266 -21.52 -14.66 -39.54
N LYS A 267 -20.70 -13.97 -38.74
CA LYS A 267 -19.83 -14.61 -37.75
C LYS A 267 -20.65 -15.27 -36.64
N LEU A 268 -21.63 -14.55 -36.09
CA LEU A 268 -22.50 -15.05 -35.04
C LEU A 268 -23.35 -16.21 -35.54
N MET A 269 -23.92 -16.10 -36.76
CA MET A 269 -24.69 -17.19 -37.39
C MET A 269 -23.85 -18.45 -37.62
N LYS A 270 -22.56 -18.34 -37.96
CA LYS A 270 -21.65 -19.50 -38.03
C LYS A 270 -21.48 -20.19 -36.68
N GLU A 271 -21.43 -19.45 -35.58
CA GLU A 271 -21.37 -20.08 -34.25
C GLU A 271 -22.70 -20.72 -33.85
N VAL A 272 -23.84 -20.15 -34.25
CA VAL A 272 -25.16 -20.83 -34.10
C VAL A 272 -25.20 -22.12 -34.88
N VAL A 273 -24.77 -22.15 -36.16
CA VAL A 273 -24.64 -23.39 -36.96
C VAL A 273 -23.63 -24.36 -36.35
N ARG A 274 -22.61 -23.87 -35.63
CA ARG A 274 -21.70 -24.74 -34.91
C ARG A 274 -22.35 -25.34 -33.67
N LEU A 275 -23.16 -24.54 -32.94
CA LEU A 275 -23.92 -24.98 -31.78
C LEU A 275 -24.91 -26.08 -32.17
N SER A 276 -25.62 -25.95 -33.31
CA SER A 276 -26.59 -26.97 -33.79
C SER A 276 -25.94 -28.34 -34.10
N LYS A 277 -24.64 -28.37 -34.38
CA LYS A 277 -23.86 -29.61 -34.64
C LYS A 277 -23.28 -30.24 -33.36
N GLN A 278 -23.34 -29.56 -32.22
CA GLN A 278 -22.81 -30.09 -30.96
C GLN A 278 -23.89 -30.85 -30.17
N PRO A 279 -23.51 -31.96 -29.51
CA PRO A 279 -24.43 -32.64 -28.62
C PRO A 279 -24.92 -31.70 -27.52
N TYR A 280 -26.23 -31.73 -27.26
CA TYR A 280 -26.81 -30.94 -26.17
C TYR A 280 -26.14 -31.31 -24.83
N GLY A 281 -25.68 -30.30 -24.04
CA GLY A 281 -25.01 -30.53 -22.76
C GLY A 281 -23.49 -30.78 -22.85
N SER A 282 -22.90 -30.80 -24.06
CA SER A 282 -21.43 -30.87 -24.18
C SER A 282 -20.75 -29.61 -23.62
N ALA A 283 -19.54 -29.76 -23.10
CA ALA A 283 -18.73 -28.64 -22.63
C ALA A 283 -18.51 -27.60 -23.76
N GLU A 284 -18.36 -28.06 -24.99
CA GLU A 284 -18.19 -27.22 -26.18
C GLU A 284 -19.45 -26.41 -26.49
N ALA A 285 -20.62 -27.04 -26.40
CA ALA A 285 -21.91 -26.33 -26.55
C ALA A 285 -22.07 -25.24 -25.47
N SER A 286 -21.68 -25.51 -24.21
CA SER A 286 -21.72 -24.53 -23.13
C SER A 286 -20.80 -23.34 -23.38
N VAL A 287 -19.62 -23.56 -23.95
CA VAL A 287 -18.69 -22.49 -24.34
C VAL A 287 -19.29 -21.63 -25.46
N ILE A 288 -19.91 -22.25 -26.47
CA ILE A 288 -20.56 -21.54 -27.59
C ILE A 288 -21.76 -20.73 -27.09
N ARG A 289 -22.60 -21.30 -26.21
CA ARG A 289 -23.72 -20.56 -25.59
C ARG A 289 -23.24 -19.33 -24.85
N ASN A 290 -22.28 -19.51 -23.92
CA ASN A 290 -21.69 -18.38 -23.18
C ASN A 290 -21.15 -17.28 -24.12
N TYR A 291 -20.53 -17.67 -25.23
CA TYR A 291 -20.03 -16.73 -26.23
C TYR A 291 -21.19 -15.99 -26.92
N LEU A 292 -22.23 -16.69 -27.36
CA LEU A 292 -23.39 -16.09 -27.99
C LEU A 292 -24.14 -15.17 -27.02
N ASP A 293 -24.35 -15.59 -25.78
CA ASP A 293 -25.03 -14.80 -24.77
C ASP A 293 -24.30 -13.46 -24.53
N VAL A 294 -23.00 -13.48 -24.33
CA VAL A 294 -22.18 -12.25 -24.16
C VAL A 294 -22.25 -11.36 -25.42
N CYS A 295 -22.20 -11.96 -26.62
CA CYS A 295 -22.32 -11.19 -27.86
C CYS A 295 -23.70 -10.53 -28.01
N LEU A 296 -24.79 -11.21 -27.56
CA LEU A 296 -26.14 -10.69 -27.56
C LEU A 296 -26.40 -9.64 -26.49
N GLU A 297 -25.71 -9.72 -25.35
CA GLU A 297 -25.77 -8.71 -24.28
C GLU A 297 -25.08 -7.40 -24.65
N MET A 298 -24.17 -7.45 -25.62
CA MET A 298 -23.51 -6.24 -26.12
C MET A 298 -24.54 -5.23 -26.69
N PRO A 299 -24.44 -3.95 -26.34
CA PRO A 299 -25.37 -2.93 -26.75
C PRO A 299 -25.12 -2.43 -28.18
N TRP A 300 -25.02 -3.34 -29.15
CA TRP A 300 -24.75 -3.02 -30.54
C TRP A 300 -25.70 -1.94 -31.09
N GLY A 301 -25.12 -0.86 -31.65
CA GLY A 301 -25.89 0.23 -32.26
C GLY A 301 -26.77 1.04 -31.29
N LYS A 302 -26.74 0.75 -29.99
CA LYS A 302 -27.47 1.52 -28.97
C LYS A 302 -26.58 2.64 -28.41
N GLU A 303 -26.97 3.86 -28.67
CA GLU A 303 -26.28 5.04 -28.17
C GLU A 303 -27.22 5.90 -27.32
N THR A 304 -26.68 6.54 -26.30
CA THR A 304 -27.38 7.57 -25.55
C THR A 304 -27.32 8.89 -26.34
N LYS A 305 -28.44 9.61 -26.40
CA LYS A 305 -28.45 10.95 -27.02
C LYS A 305 -27.59 11.90 -26.19
N GLU A 306 -26.40 12.18 -26.70
CA GLU A 306 -25.45 13.08 -26.04
C GLU A 306 -26.02 14.52 -25.96
N ARG A 307 -25.76 15.17 -24.84
CA ARG A 307 -26.09 16.57 -24.61
C ARG A 307 -24.78 17.34 -24.42
N ALA A 308 -24.37 18.04 -25.46
CA ALA A 308 -23.21 18.93 -25.41
C ALA A 308 -23.68 20.39 -25.26
N ASP A 309 -24.11 20.78 -24.06
CA ASP A 309 -24.61 22.12 -23.73
C ASP A 309 -23.71 22.65 -22.59
N VAL A 310 -22.85 23.60 -22.92
CA VAL A 310 -21.84 24.15 -22.03
C VAL A 310 -22.46 24.84 -20.81
N ASP A 311 -23.56 25.57 -20.99
CA ASP A 311 -24.18 26.32 -19.89
C ASP A 311 -24.84 25.37 -18.86
N LYS A 312 -25.54 24.35 -19.36
CA LYS A 312 -26.13 23.34 -18.49
C LYS A 312 -25.05 22.48 -17.79
N ALA A 313 -23.97 22.17 -18.51
CA ALA A 313 -22.84 21.46 -17.92
C ALA A 313 -22.18 22.29 -16.81
N ARG A 314 -21.97 23.61 -17.03
CA ARG A 314 -21.43 24.52 -16.01
C ARG A 314 -22.35 24.56 -14.78
N ALA A 315 -23.62 24.77 -14.97
CA ALA A 315 -24.58 24.80 -13.85
C ALA A 315 -24.62 23.50 -13.05
N MET A 316 -24.47 22.34 -13.72
CA MET A 316 -24.43 21.04 -13.06
C MET A 316 -23.12 20.83 -12.28
N LEU A 317 -21.98 21.15 -12.89
CA LEU A 317 -20.67 21.05 -12.23
C LEU A 317 -20.58 22.00 -11.02
N ASP A 318 -21.14 23.22 -11.11
CA ASP A 318 -21.16 24.17 -9.99
C ASP A 318 -22.11 23.77 -8.88
N ARG A 319 -23.20 23.09 -9.21
CA ARG A 319 -24.13 22.52 -8.24
C ARG A 319 -23.50 21.33 -7.50
N ASP A 320 -22.81 20.45 -8.22
CA ASP A 320 -22.34 19.16 -7.68
C ASP A 320 -20.94 19.28 -7.04
N HIS A 321 -20.16 20.33 -7.36
CA HIS A 321 -18.79 20.53 -6.86
C HIS A 321 -18.55 21.98 -6.47
N TYR A 322 -18.04 22.19 -5.26
CA TYR A 322 -17.55 23.50 -4.81
C TYR A 322 -16.08 23.67 -5.22
N GLY A 323 -15.70 24.86 -5.67
CA GLY A 323 -14.34 25.15 -6.12
C GLY A 323 -13.97 24.42 -7.43
N LEU A 324 -12.74 23.97 -7.55
CA LEU A 324 -12.18 23.23 -8.69
C LEU A 324 -12.34 23.96 -10.04
N ASN A 325 -12.23 25.29 -10.06
CA ASN A 325 -12.54 26.13 -11.22
C ASN A 325 -11.71 25.75 -12.46
N LYS A 326 -10.39 25.55 -12.32
CA LYS A 326 -9.51 25.13 -13.42
C LYS A 326 -9.95 23.80 -14.04
N VAL A 327 -10.31 22.83 -13.20
CA VAL A 327 -10.77 21.51 -13.66
C VAL A 327 -12.09 21.61 -14.39
N LYS A 328 -13.04 22.39 -13.84
CA LYS A 328 -14.34 22.65 -14.48
C LYS A 328 -14.16 23.34 -15.83
N GLU A 329 -13.31 24.36 -15.93
CA GLU A 329 -13.04 25.07 -17.18
C GLU A 329 -12.49 24.13 -18.25
N ARG A 330 -11.49 23.29 -17.93
CA ARG A 330 -10.98 22.30 -18.87
C ARG A 330 -12.03 21.30 -19.35
N ILE A 331 -12.89 20.85 -18.44
CA ILE A 331 -14.00 19.95 -18.79
C ILE A 331 -15.00 20.68 -19.70
N LEU A 332 -15.31 21.96 -19.43
CA LEU A 332 -16.22 22.76 -20.24
C LEU A 332 -15.64 23.06 -21.62
N GLU A 333 -14.33 23.31 -21.74
CA GLU A 333 -13.63 23.42 -23.03
C GLU A 333 -13.81 22.14 -23.86
N TYR A 334 -13.63 20.96 -23.24
CA TYR A 334 -13.86 19.69 -23.92
C TYR A 334 -15.31 19.52 -24.40
N ILE A 335 -16.30 19.90 -23.58
CA ILE A 335 -17.72 19.86 -23.93
C ILE A 335 -18.01 20.85 -25.05
N ALA A 336 -17.40 22.04 -25.02
CA ALA A 336 -17.57 23.06 -26.08
C ALA A 336 -17.03 22.57 -27.42
N VAL A 337 -15.87 21.94 -27.47
CA VAL A 337 -15.33 21.35 -28.70
C VAL A 337 -16.29 20.28 -29.24
N ARG A 338 -16.88 19.46 -28.41
CA ARG A 338 -17.88 18.46 -28.82
C ARG A 338 -19.20 19.09 -29.26
N GLN A 339 -19.58 20.20 -28.68
CA GLN A 339 -20.77 20.96 -29.14
C GLN A 339 -20.60 21.48 -30.56
N ILE A 340 -19.39 21.95 -30.92
CA ILE A 340 -19.06 22.49 -32.25
C ILE A 340 -18.81 21.34 -33.25
N HIS A 341 -18.09 20.31 -32.80
CA HIS A 341 -17.71 19.17 -33.65
C HIS A 341 -18.03 17.83 -32.95
N PRO A 342 -19.25 17.30 -33.09
CA PRO A 342 -19.72 16.11 -32.41
C PRO A 342 -18.86 14.83 -32.67
N GLN A 343 -18.18 14.80 -33.83
CA GLN A 343 -17.32 13.68 -34.21
C GLN A 343 -15.84 13.90 -33.84
N ALA A 344 -15.52 14.99 -33.12
CA ALA A 344 -14.15 15.21 -32.70
C ALA A 344 -13.64 14.03 -31.86
N LYS A 345 -12.51 13.45 -32.26
CA LYS A 345 -11.78 12.50 -31.47
C LYS A 345 -11.18 13.25 -30.28
N GLY A 346 -11.76 13.07 -29.09
CA GLY A 346 -11.31 13.78 -27.89
C GLY A 346 -10.04 13.17 -27.30
N LYS A 347 -9.20 14.03 -26.72
CA LYS A 347 -8.13 13.55 -25.84
C LYS A 347 -8.72 12.91 -24.59
N ILE A 348 -8.01 11.96 -24.03
CA ILE A 348 -8.39 11.28 -22.79
C ILE A 348 -8.05 12.19 -21.63
N ILE A 349 -9.01 12.45 -20.76
CA ILE A 349 -8.80 13.26 -19.57
C ILE A 349 -8.25 12.38 -18.45
N CYS A 350 -7.09 12.77 -17.91
CA CYS A 350 -6.51 12.13 -16.72
C CYS A 350 -6.61 13.06 -15.51
N LEU A 351 -7.40 12.70 -14.52
CA LEU A 351 -7.58 13.44 -13.28
C LEU A 351 -6.55 12.96 -12.25
N VAL A 352 -5.55 13.79 -11.97
CA VAL A 352 -4.45 13.46 -11.05
C VAL A 352 -4.58 14.29 -9.78
N GLY A 353 -4.32 13.68 -8.62
CA GLY A 353 -4.31 14.40 -7.35
C GLY A 353 -4.49 13.47 -6.15
N PRO A 354 -4.36 13.99 -4.94
CA PRO A 354 -4.43 13.19 -3.72
C PRO A 354 -5.79 12.51 -3.53
N PRO A 355 -5.85 11.48 -2.68
CA PRO A 355 -7.11 10.79 -2.40
C PRO A 355 -8.15 11.72 -1.76
N GLY A 356 -9.42 11.57 -2.14
CA GLY A 356 -10.53 12.30 -1.54
C GLY A 356 -10.79 13.72 -2.08
N VAL A 357 -10.07 14.17 -3.12
CA VAL A 357 -10.31 15.48 -3.77
C VAL A 357 -11.45 15.47 -4.80
N GLY A 358 -12.14 14.35 -4.99
CA GLY A 358 -13.33 14.29 -5.83
C GLY A 358 -13.11 13.86 -7.28
N LYS A 359 -11.97 13.26 -7.64
CA LYS A 359 -11.66 12.77 -9.00
C LYS A 359 -12.81 11.97 -9.64
N THR A 360 -13.21 10.89 -8.98
CA THR A 360 -14.29 10.01 -9.45
C THR A 360 -15.66 10.72 -9.42
N SER A 361 -15.88 11.60 -8.44
CA SER A 361 -17.12 12.36 -8.31
C SER A 361 -17.32 13.34 -9.48
N ILE A 362 -16.25 14.00 -9.91
CA ILE A 362 -16.28 14.89 -11.08
C ILE A 362 -16.60 14.11 -12.35
N ALA A 363 -16.00 12.94 -12.57
CA ALA A 363 -16.27 12.07 -13.70
C ALA A 363 -17.77 11.68 -13.77
N ILE A 364 -18.38 11.37 -12.60
CA ILE A 364 -19.83 11.11 -12.51
C ILE A 364 -20.64 12.33 -12.93
N SER A 365 -20.26 13.53 -12.52
CA SER A 365 -20.97 14.76 -12.87
C SER A 365 -20.82 15.11 -14.35
N VAL A 366 -19.66 14.84 -14.94
CA VAL A 366 -19.42 14.97 -16.39
C VAL A 366 -20.36 14.04 -17.18
N ALA A 367 -20.44 12.75 -16.77
CA ALA A 367 -21.33 11.80 -17.42
C ALA A 367 -22.79 12.26 -17.39
N LYS A 368 -23.25 12.74 -16.22
CA LYS A 368 -24.61 13.32 -16.07
C LYS A 368 -24.82 14.56 -16.93
N ALA A 369 -23.84 15.48 -16.99
CA ALA A 369 -23.91 16.71 -17.76
C ALA A 369 -24.03 16.41 -19.26
N MET A 370 -23.28 15.44 -19.75
CA MET A 370 -23.31 15.01 -21.15
C MET A 370 -24.44 14.01 -21.47
N ASN A 371 -25.24 13.60 -20.48
CA ASN A 371 -26.26 12.56 -20.60
C ASN A 371 -25.70 11.22 -21.12
N ARG A 372 -24.49 10.86 -20.72
CA ARG A 372 -23.85 9.58 -21.04
C ARG A 372 -24.05 8.59 -19.89
N LYS A 373 -24.20 7.31 -20.23
CA LYS A 373 -24.15 6.23 -19.26
C LYS A 373 -22.74 6.15 -18.71
N LEU A 374 -22.60 5.86 -17.42
CA LEU A 374 -21.30 5.75 -16.77
C LEU A 374 -21.06 4.35 -16.27
N TYR A 375 -19.87 3.85 -16.53
CA TYR A 375 -19.36 2.65 -15.86
C TYR A 375 -17.94 2.89 -15.33
N ARG A 376 -17.63 2.33 -14.14
CA ARG A 376 -16.33 2.51 -13.50
C ARG A 376 -15.57 1.19 -13.51
N ILE A 377 -14.38 1.22 -14.04
CA ILE A 377 -13.44 0.10 -14.11
C ILE A 377 -12.26 0.42 -13.17
N SER A 378 -12.07 -0.38 -12.13
CA SER A 378 -10.89 -0.25 -11.27
C SER A 378 -9.71 -0.97 -11.90
N LEU A 379 -8.63 -0.24 -12.10
CA LEU A 379 -7.36 -0.79 -12.62
C LEU A 379 -6.37 -1.14 -11.50
N GLY A 380 -6.69 -0.77 -10.25
CA GLY A 380 -5.86 -1.11 -9.10
C GLY A 380 -5.77 -2.63 -8.90
N GLY A 381 -4.54 -3.17 -8.99
CA GLY A 381 -4.27 -4.59 -8.83
C GLY A 381 -4.39 -5.44 -10.11
N VAL A 382 -4.70 -4.84 -11.26
CA VAL A 382 -4.65 -5.50 -12.56
C VAL A 382 -3.19 -5.79 -12.94
N ARG A 383 -2.91 -7.03 -13.30
CA ARG A 383 -1.56 -7.52 -13.64
C ARG A 383 -1.50 -8.23 -14.98
N ASP A 384 -2.63 -8.72 -15.47
CA ASP A 384 -2.73 -9.50 -16.70
C ASP A 384 -3.40 -8.66 -17.80
N GLU A 385 -2.85 -8.73 -19.01
CA GLU A 385 -3.47 -8.16 -20.22
C GLU A 385 -4.88 -8.71 -20.45
N ALA A 386 -5.11 -9.99 -20.08
CA ALA A 386 -6.41 -10.66 -20.22
C ALA A 386 -7.51 -9.98 -19.38
N ASP A 387 -7.19 -9.29 -18.27
CA ASP A 387 -8.17 -8.48 -17.56
C ASP A 387 -8.76 -7.37 -18.44
N ILE A 388 -7.98 -6.80 -19.36
CA ILE A 388 -8.40 -5.71 -20.25
C ILE A 388 -9.01 -6.22 -21.54
N ARG A 389 -8.36 -7.22 -22.18
CA ARG A 389 -8.69 -7.77 -23.49
C ARG A 389 -9.50 -9.06 -23.46
N GLY A 390 -9.79 -9.62 -22.28
CA GLY A 390 -10.49 -10.89 -22.14
C GLY A 390 -9.63 -12.12 -22.40
N HIS A 391 -10.16 -13.26 -22.06
CA HIS A 391 -9.56 -14.57 -22.30
C HIS A 391 -10.05 -15.15 -23.62
N ARG A 392 -9.25 -15.99 -24.28
CA ARG A 392 -9.69 -16.67 -25.50
C ARG A 392 -10.93 -17.52 -25.21
N LYS A 393 -11.98 -17.38 -26.03
CA LYS A 393 -13.27 -18.06 -25.87
C LYS A 393 -13.23 -19.60 -25.79
N THR A 394 -12.11 -20.20 -26.21
CA THR A 394 -11.92 -21.66 -26.21
C THR A 394 -11.71 -22.27 -24.83
N TYR A 395 -11.43 -21.47 -23.81
CA TYR A 395 -11.25 -21.94 -22.45
C TYR A 395 -12.58 -21.99 -21.69
N ILE A 396 -12.79 -23.05 -20.91
CA ILE A 396 -13.94 -23.14 -20.01
C ILE A 396 -13.83 -22.06 -18.95
N GLY A 397 -14.88 -21.25 -18.79
CA GLY A 397 -14.87 -20.11 -17.87
C GLY A 397 -14.20 -18.84 -18.42
N ALA A 398 -13.89 -18.79 -19.72
CA ALA A 398 -13.43 -17.56 -20.37
C ALA A 398 -14.48 -16.44 -20.24
N MET A 399 -14.00 -15.23 -20.02
CA MET A 399 -14.81 -14.02 -19.86
C MET A 399 -14.29 -12.91 -20.76
N PRO A 400 -15.15 -11.99 -21.19
CA PRO A 400 -14.73 -10.79 -21.90
C PRO A 400 -13.84 -9.91 -21.00
N GLY A 401 -13.07 -9.04 -21.62
CA GLY A 401 -12.27 -8.04 -20.92
C GLY A 401 -13.12 -6.96 -20.26
N ARG A 402 -12.57 -6.27 -19.28
CA ARG A 402 -13.26 -5.22 -18.51
C ARG A 402 -13.79 -4.07 -19.36
N ILE A 403 -13.22 -3.82 -20.55
CA ILE A 403 -13.72 -2.78 -21.47
C ILE A 403 -15.05 -3.23 -22.08
N VAL A 404 -15.12 -4.45 -22.57
CA VAL A 404 -16.35 -5.04 -23.12
C VAL A 404 -17.42 -5.20 -22.04
N ASP A 405 -17.04 -5.70 -20.87
CA ASP A 405 -17.91 -5.78 -19.70
C ASP A 405 -18.49 -4.41 -19.32
N GLY A 406 -17.67 -3.35 -19.39
CA GLY A 406 -18.10 -1.98 -19.20
C GLY A 406 -19.14 -1.49 -20.23
N LEU A 407 -19.03 -1.91 -21.48
CA LEU A 407 -20.01 -1.63 -22.51
C LEU A 407 -21.34 -2.35 -22.25
N ILE A 408 -21.29 -3.63 -21.90
CA ILE A 408 -22.46 -4.45 -21.57
C ILE A 408 -23.22 -3.82 -20.39
N HIS A 409 -22.53 -3.58 -19.27
CA HIS A 409 -23.14 -3.04 -18.06
C HIS A 409 -23.65 -1.59 -18.22
N SER A 410 -23.00 -0.79 -19.06
CA SER A 410 -23.52 0.55 -19.39
C SER A 410 -24.76 0.52 -20.28
N GLY A 411 -24.95 -0.55 -21.07
CA GLY A 411 -26.02 -0.71 -22.01
C GLY A 411 -25.99 0.32 -23.17
N SER A 412 -24.79 0.82 -23.52
CA SER A 412 -24.61 1.82 -24.57
C SER A 412 -23.23 1.69 -25.22
N MET A 413 -23.13 2.00 -26.54
CA MET A 413 -21.85 2.03 -27.25
C MET A 413 -21.10 3.36 -27.12
N ASN A 414 -21.71 4.38 -26.54
CA ASN A 414 -21.08 5.67 -26.27
C ASN A 414 -21.07 6.06 -24.78
N PRO A 415 -20.74 5.15 -23.86
CA PRO A 415 -20.69 5.47 -22.44
C PRO A 415 -19.52 6.41 -22.10
N LEU A 416 -19.50 6.86 -20.84
CA LEU A 416 -18.30 7.37 -20.19
C LEU A 416 -17.72 6.25 -19.32
N LEU A 417 -16.54 5.75 -19.69
CA LEU A 417 -15.81 4.75 -18.90
C LEU A 417 -14.77 5.46 -18.02
N VAL A 418 -14.88 5.25 -16.72
CA VAL A 418 -13.89 5.75 -15.74
C VAL A 418 -12.89 4.64 -15.44
N LEU A 419 -11.66 4.84 -15.86
CA LEU A 419 -10.53 3.96 -15.56
C LEU A 419 -9.85 4.47 -14.29
N ASP A 420 -10.21 3.87 -13.16
CA ASP A 420 -9.80 4.36 -11.83
C ASP A 420 -8.49 3.71 -11.38
N GLU A 421 -7.62 4.52 -10.75
CA GLU A 421 -6.31 4.11 -10.21
C GLU A 421 -5.33 3.57 -11.28
N ILE A 422 -5.19 4.28 -12.41
CA ILE A 422 -4.25 3.88 -13.48
C ILE A 422 -2.77 3.90 -13.05
N ASP A 423 -2.45 4.67 -12.01
CA ASP A 423 -1.13 4.75 -11.37
C ASP A 423 -0.75 3.47 -10.61
N LYS A 424 -1.72 2.57 -10.38
CA LYS A 424 -1.50 1.29 -9.68
C LYS A 424 -1.45 0.08 -10.62
N LEU A 425 -1.32 0.30 -11.90
CA LEU A 425 -1.04 -0.76 -12.85
C LEU A 425 0.31 -1.39 -12.54
N ALA A 426 0.35 -2.70 -12.40
CA ALA A 426 1.59 -3.43 -12.22
C ALA A 426 1.92 -4.21 -13.49
N SER A 427 3.15 -4.07 -14.00
CA SER A 427 3.69 -4.98 -15.00
C SER A 427 4.34 -6.17 -14.30
N ASP A 428 3.93 -7.39 -14.66
CA ASP A 428 4.51 -8.62 -14.14
C ASP A 428 4.98 -9.49 -15.32
N MET A 429 5.77 -10.54 -15.06
CA MET A 429 6.23 -11.50 -16.09
C MET A 429 5.10 -12.19 -16.87
N ARG A 430 3.84 -12.02 -16.45
CA ARG A 430 2.65 -12.63 -17.03
C ARG A 430 1.91 -11.80 -18.07
N GLY A 431 2.22 -10.51 -18.21
CA GLY A 431 1.57 -9.63 -19.18
C GLY A 431 1.82 -8.15 -18.92
N ASP A 432 1.52 -7.32 -19.90
CA ASP A 432 1.62 -5.87 -19.82
C ASP A 432 0.25 -5.22 -20.07
N PRO A 433 -0.56 -5.01 -19.00
CA PRO A 433 -1.85 -4.36 -19.13
C PRO A 433 -1.76 -2.91 -19.65
N ALA A 434 -0.60 -2.25 -19.50
CA ALA A 434 -0.38 -0.92 -20.05
C ALA A 434 -0.37 -0.94 -21.57
N SER A 435 0.23 -1.96 -22.19
CA SER A 435 0.19 -2.14 -23.66
C SER A 435 -1.23 -2.38 -24.18
N ALA A 436 -2.05 -3.16 -23.46
CA ALA A 436 -3.46 -3.33 -23.82
C ALA A 436 -4.24 -2.01 -23.74
N LEU A 437 -3.98 -1.19 -22.72
CA LEU A 437 -4.61 0.11 -22.58
C LEU A 437 -4.14 1.12 -23.65
N LEU A 438 -2.92 0.99 -24.17
CA LEU A 438 -2.45 1.83 -25.28
C LEU A 438 -3.36 1.70 -26.51
N GLU A 439 -3.78 0.48 -26.85
CA GLU A 439 -4.71 0.27 -27.97
C GLU A 439 -6.11 0.84 -27.68
N VAL A 440 -6.62 0.60 -26.47
CA VAL A 440 -7.93 1.11 -26.03
C VAL A 440 -7.97 2.63 -26.03
N LEU A 441 -6.90 3.26 -25.61
CA LEU A 441 -6.79 4.70 -25.41
C LEU A 441 -6.21 5.43 -26.64
N ASP A 442 -5.82 4.73 -27.69
CA ASP A 442 -5.36 5.35 -28.93
C ASP A 442 -6.54 5.68 -29.84
N SER A 443 -6.82 6.95 -30.04
CA SER A 443 -7.93 7.41 -30.89
C SER A 443 -7.81 7.02 -32.38
N GLU A 444 -6.62 6.56 -32.83
CA GLU A 444 -6.41 6.08 -34.20
C GLU A 444 -6.71 4.58 -34.32
N GLN A 445 -6.49 3.80 -33.25
CA GLN A 445 -6.60 2.35 -33.24
C GLN A 445 -7.89 1.85 -32.57
N ASN A 446 -8.46 2.60 -31.63
CA ASN A 446 -9.59 2.17 -30.81
C ASN A 446 -10.90 1.93 -31.59
N GLY A 447 -11.01 2.43 -32.83
CA GLY A 447 -12.16 2.13 -33.72
C GLY A 447 -12.24 0.66 -34.15
N SER A 448 -11.18 -0.12 -33.97
CA SER A 448 -11.11 -1.55 -34.35
C SER A 448 -10.58 -2.41 -33.20
N PHE A 449 -10.88 -2.04 -31.95
CA PHE A 449 -10.45 -2.78 -30.76
C PHE A 449 -10.95 -4.22 -30.81
N ARG A 450 -10.08 -5.20 -30.53
CA ARG A 450 -10.41 -6.61 -30.49
C ARG A 450 -10.20 -7.19 -29.11
N ASP A 451 -11.33 -7.57 -28.49
CA ASP A 451 -11.32 -8.40 -27.31
C ASP A 451 -11.05 -9.86 -27.69
N HIS A 452 -10.25 -10.57 -26.92
CA HIS A 452 -9.87 -11.95 -27.21
C HIS A 452 -11.02 -12.94 -27.03
N PHE A 453 -12.02 -12.60 -26.19
CA PHE A 453 -13.22 -13.39 -26.03
C PHE A 453 -14.18 -13.20 -27.21
N LEU A 454 -14.50 -11.95 -27.54
CA LEU A 454 -15.42 -11.63 -28.62
C LEU A 454 -14.82 -11.95 -30.00
N GLU A 455 -13.52 -11.70 -30.19
CA GLU A 455 -12.83 -11.77 -31.49
C GLU A 455 -13.50 -10.94 -32.62
N ILE A 456 -14.48 -10.10 -32.26
CA ILE A 456 -15.20 -9.20 -33.13
C ILE A 456 -14.63 -7.81 -32.92
N PRO A 457 -14.36 -7.01 -33.97
CA PRO A 457 -13.92 -5.64 -33.80
C PRO A 457 -15.05 -4.80 -33.17
N VAL A 458 -14.68 -4.07 -32.09
CA VAL A 458 -15.59 -3.19 -31.35
C VAL A 458 -15.12 -1.77 -31.55
N ASP A 459 -16.00 -0.87 -32.01
CA ASP A 459 -15.69 0.54 -32.17
C ASP A 459 -15.81 1.29 -30.84
N LEU A 460 -14.64 1.65 -30.26
CA LEU A 460 -14.53 2.45 -29.03
C LEU A 460 -14.36 3.95 -29.32
N SER A 461 -14.38 4.40 -30.57
CA SER A 461 -14.12 5.79 -30.93
C SER A 461 -15.16 6.76 -30.34
N ARG A 462 -16.35 6.27 -30.04
CA ARG A 462 -17.44 7.05 -29.40
C ARG A 462 -17.46 6.97 -27.89
N VAL A 463 -16.67 6.07 -27.30
CA VAL A 463 -16.51 5.96 -25.85
C VAL A 463 -15.71 7.15 -25.34
N MET A 464 -16.15 7.74 -24.24
CA MET A 464 -15.39 8.76 -23.54
C MET A 464 -14.63 8.09 -22.38
N PHE A 465 -13.31 8.26 -22.35
CA PHE A 465 -12.48 7.75 -21.28
C PHE A 465 -12.06 8.88 -20.34
N ILE A 466 -12.26 8.66 -19.05
CA ILE A 466 -11.66 9.49 -17.99
C ILE A 466 -10.83 8.57 -17.12
N THR A 467 -9.55 8.86 -16.97
CA THR A 467 -8.66 8.12 -16.08
C THR A 467 -8.49 8.88 -14.77
N THR A 468 -8.23 8.17 -13.69
CA THR A 468 -7.86 8.80 -12.41
C THR A 468 -6.55 8.22 -11.90
N ALA A 469 -5.72 9.07 -11.29
CA ALA A 469 -4.46 8.69 -10.67
C ALA A 469 -4.21 9.51 -9.40
N ASN A 470 -3.38 9.01 -8.50
CA ASN A 470 -2.91 9.81 -7.37
C ASN A 470 -1.62 10.55 -7.72
N THR A 471 -0.75 9.93 -8.53
CA THR A 471 0.51 10.50 -9.04
C THR A 471 0.69 10.13 -10.51
N THR A 472 1.50 10.89 -11.23
CA THR A 472 1.90 10.60 -12.61
C THR A 472 3.15 9.75 -12.71
N ASP A 473 3.94 9.64 -11.62
CA ASP A 473 5.30 9.10 -11.64
C ASP A 473 5.35 7.60 -12.01
N THR A 474 4.31 6.86 -11.66
CA THR A 474 4.21 5.42 -11.91
C THR A 474 3.50 5.08 -13.22
N ILE A 475 2.91 6.08 -13.89
CA ILE A 475 2.23 5.86 -15.16
C ILE A 475 3.26 5.80 -16.30
N PRO A 476 3.24 4.76 -17.15
CA PRO A 476 4.13 4.69 -18.30
C PRO A 476 4.00 5.91 -19.23
N ARG A 477 5.14 6.48 -19.63
CA ARG A 477 5.18 7.67 -20.50
C ARG A 477 4.31 7.55 -21.76
N PRO A 478 4.30 6.41 -22.50
CA PRO A 478 3.45 6.28 -23.68
C PRO A 478 1.95 6.44 -23.40
N LEU A 479 1.49 6.09 -22.20
CA LEU A 479 0.11 6.34 -21.78
C LEU A 479 -0.12 7.82 -21.45
N LEU A 480 0.83 8.44 -20.73
CA LEU A 480 0.75 9.87 -20.38
C LEU A 480 0.70 10.76 -21.63
N ASP A 481 1.45 10.44 -22.67
CA ASP A 481 1.48 11.22 -23.93
C ASP A 481 0.11 11.25 -24.64
N ARG A 482 -0.75 10.26 -24.38
CA ARG A 482 -2.12 10.19 -24.94
C ARG A 482 -3.16 10.86 -24.06
N MET A 483 -2.79 11.28 -22.87
CA MET A 483 -3.71 11.83 -21.87
C MET A 483 -3.50 13.33 -21.70
N GLU A 484 -4.58 14.03 -21.49
CA GLU A 484 -4.55 15.41 -20.99
C GLU A 484 -4.63 15.35 -19.45
N VAL A 485 -3.52 15.65 -18.81
CA VAL A 485 -3.40 15.61 -17.35
C VAL A 485 -4.02 16.88 -16.76
N ILE A 486 -5.01 16.70 -15.89
CA ILE A 486 -5.65 17.78 -15.12
C ILE A 486 -5.39 17.51 -13.64
N GLU A 487 -4.61 18.39 -13.02
CA GLU A 487 -4.26 18.26 -11.61
C GLU A 487 -5.36 18.83 -10.71
N LEU A 488 -5.77 18.03 -9.74
CA LEU A 488 -6.66 18.40 -8.66
C LEU A 488 -5.83 18.63 -7.40
N GLY A 489 -5.68 19.88 -7.00
CA GLY A 489 -4.97 20.25 -5.78
C GLY A 489 -5.76 19.93 -4.51
N SER A 490 -5.09 20.12 -3.36
CA SER A 490 -5.70 20.02 -2.04
C SER A 490 -6.75 21.11 -1.80
N TYR A 491 -7.78 20.80 -1.00
CA TYR A 491 -8.77 21.80 -0.58
C TYR A 491 -8.25 22.61 0.61
N THR A 492 -8.58 23.91 0.62
CA THR A 492 -8.42 24.77 1.79
C THR A 492 -9.40 24.38 2.89
N ASP A 493 -9.14 24.78 4.15
CA ASP A 493 -10.04 24.50 5.26
C ASP A 493 -11.42 25.16 5.05
N GLU A 494 -11.46 26.36 4.45
CA GLU A 494 -12.68 27.05 4.05
C GLU A 494 -13.43 26.28 2.97
N GLU A 495 -12.75 25.79 1.93
CA GLU A 495 -13.37 24.93 0.90
C GLU A 495 -13.93 23.64 1.52
N LYS A 496 -13.22 23.01 2.45
CA LYS A 496 -13.68 21.79 3.15
C LYS A 496 -14.96 22.08 3.96
N VAL A 497 -15.03 23.23 4.64
CA VAL A 497 -16.24 23.65 5.37
C VAL A 497 -17.42 23.82 4.40
N GLU A 498 -17.23 24.49 3.28
CA GLU A 498 -18.30 24.69 2.29
C GLU A 498 -18.72 23.37 1.62
N ILE A 499 -17.77 22.50 1.28
CA ILE A 499 -18.04 21.14 0.75
C ILE A 499 -18.83 20.33 1.79
N ALA A 500 -18.43 20.40 3.06
CA ALA A 500 -19.14 19.69 4.14
C ALA A 500 -20.59 20.13 4.25
N LYS A 501 -20.86 21.43 4.23
CA LYS A 501 -22.22 22.00 4.31
C LYS A 501 -23.08 21.65 3.11
N ARG A 502 -22.55 21.84 1.91
CA ARG A 502 -23.30 21.70 0.66
C ARG A 502 -23.51 20.26 0.23
N HIS A 503 -22.53 19.40 0.51
CA HIS A 503 -22.51 18.04 -0.05
C HIS A 503 -22.43 16.94 1.01
N LEU A 504 -21.43 16.96 1.94
CA LEU A 504 -21.21 15.82 2.82
C LEU A 504 -22.31 15.67 3.87
N ILE A 505 -22.68 16.73 4.57
CA ILE A 505 -23.72 16.68 5.61
C ILE A 505 -25.07 16.23 5.02
N PRO A 506 -25.59 16.83 3.91
CA PRO A 506 -26.83 16.35 3.30
C PRO A 506 -26.78 14.89 2.86
N LYS A 507 -25.64 14.45 2.29
CA LYS A 507 -25.41 13.06 1.89
C LYS A 507 -25.45 12.13 3.11
N GLN A 508 -24.67 12.43 4.16
CA GLN A 508 -24.58 11.61 5.36
C GLN A 508 -25.90 11.56 6.15
N LEU A 509 -26.64 12.66 6.20
CA LEU A 509 -27.99 12.66 6.80
C LEU A 509 -28.92 11.69 6.06
N LYS A 510 -28.92 11.72 4.73
CA LYS A 510 -29.73 10.82 3.91
C LYS A 510 -29.33 9.35 4.09
N GLU A 511 -28.04 9.05 4.08
CA GLU A 511 -27.50 7.69 4.25
C GLU A 511 -27.85 7.09 5.63
N HIS A 512 -27.92 7.92 6.67
CA HIS A 512 -28.25 7.49 8.03
C HIS A 512 -29.73 7.71 8.44
N GLY A 513 -30.61 8.08 7.50
CA GLY A 513 -32.03 8.27 7.76
C GLY A 513 -32.38 9.46 8.66
N LEU A 514 -31.47 10.43 8.80
CA LEU A 514 -31.67 11.61 9.63
C LEU A 514 -32.26 12.78 8.83
N GLN A 515 -33.15 13.55 9.47
CA GLN A 515 -33.67 14.79 8.91
C GLN A 515 -32.76 15.99 9.27
N LYS A 516 -32.72 17.01 8.44
CA LYS A 516 -31.92 18.25 8.67
C LYS A 516 -32.24 18.93 10.03
N ARG A 517 -33.45 18.77 10.53
CA ARG A 517 -33.87 19.34 11.83
C ARG A 517 -33.35 18.54 13.03
N GLN A 518 -32.94 17.30 12.84
CA GLN A 518 -32.50 16.40 13.92
C GLN A 518 -31.01 16.56 14.24
N LEU A 519 -30.19 16.94 13.25
CA LEU A 519 -28.77 17.19 13.45
C LEU A 519 -28.37 18.52 12.79
N THR A 520 -27.73 19.38 13.58
CA THR A 520 -27.08 20.60 13.08
C THR A 520 -25.62 20.61 13.51
N ILE A 521 -24.72 21.02 12.63
CA ILE A 521 -23.28 21.14 12.92
C ILE A 521 -22.90 22.59 12.66
N SER A 522 -22.35 23.26 13.67
CA SER A 522 -21.92 24.66 13.53
C SER A 522 -20.63 24.75 12.70
N ASP A 523 -20.37 25.94 12.14
CA ASP A 523 -19.15 26.23 11.38
C ASP A 523 -17.90 26.03 12.22
N ASP A 524 -17.92 26.48 13.48
CA ASP A 524 -16.80 26.29 14.40
C ASP A 524 -16.56 24.81 14.73
N ALA A 525 -17.63 24.01 14.80
CA ALA A 525 -17.51 22.58 14.98
C ALA A 525 -16.90 21.93 13.72
N LEU A 526 -17.30 22.36 12.51
CA LEU A 526 -16.69 21.86 11.26
C LEU A 526 -15.22 22.20 11.18
N ARG A 527 -14.82 23.44 11.51
CA ARG A 527 -13.41 23.83 11.60
C ARG A 527 -12.67 22.99 12.64
N GLY A 528 -13.29 22.76 13.80
CA GLY A 528 -12.73 21.88 14.83
C GLY A 528 -12.57 20.42 14.38
N ILE A 529 -13.48 19.89 13.56
CA ILE A 529 -13.31 18.56 12.96
C ILE A 529 -12.14 18.56 11.97
N ILE A 530 -12.09 19.56 11.09
CA ILE A 530 -11.05 19.67 10.07
C ILE A 530 -9.66 19.76 10.70
N SER A 531 -9.48 20.63 11.69
CA SER A 531 -8.18 20.86 12.34
C SER A 531 -7.79 19.74 13.31
N GLY A 532 -8.74 19.26 14.13
CA GLY A 532 -8.45 18.37 15.25
C GLY A 532 -8.63 16.88 14.98
N TYR A 533 -9.40 16.48 13.95
CA TYR A 533 -9.74 15.07 13.71
C TYR A 533 -9.39 14.59 12.31
N THR A 534 -9.08 15.50 11.37
CA THR A 534 -8.70 15.13 9.99
C THR A 534 -7.35 15.73 9.60
N ARG A 535 -6.52 14.94 8.91
CA ARG A 535 -5.24 15.38 8.33
C ARG A 535 -5.17 14.80 6.93
N GLU A 536 -5.80 15.49 5.98
CA GLU A 536 -5.95 15.01 4.61
C GLU A 536 -6.01 16.18 3.62
N SER A 537 -5.56 15.94 2.40
CA SER A 537 -5.68 16.88 1.28
C SER A 537 -7.12 17.01 0.78
N GLY A 538 -7.88 15.94 0.81
CA GLY A 538 -9.28 15.87 0.38
C GLY A 538 -10.29 15.99 1.52
N VAL A 539 -11.43 15.31 1.35
CA VAL A 539 -12.56 15.34 2.30
C VAL A 539 -13.07 13.94 2.69
N ARG A 540 -12.29 12.88 2.43
CA ARG A 540 -12.72 11.49 2.67
C ARG A 540 -12.79 11.15 4.16
N VAL A 541 -11.80 11.60 4.94
CA VAL A 541 -11.78 11.42 6.39
C VAL A 541 -12.85 12.31 7.03
N LEU A 542 -12.99 13.56 6.55
CA LEU A 542 -14.03 14.48 6.99
C LEU A 542 -15.44 13.89 6.79
N GLU A 543 -15.69 13.27 5.64
CA GLU A 543 -16.96 12.57 5.39
C GLU A 543 -17.18 11.44 6.38
N ARG A 544 -16.16 10.66 6.68
CA ARG A 544 -16.21 9.54 7.64
C ARG A 544 -16.50 10.03 9.07
N GLU A 545 -15.88 11.13 9.51
CA GLU A 545 -16.09 11.69 10.83
C GLU A 545 -17.50 12.34 10.95
N ILE A 546 -17.99 12.99 9.89
CA ILE A 546 -19.40 13.44 9.83
C ILE A 546 -20.36 12.24 9.90
N GLY A 547 -20.08 11.15 9.20
CA GLY A 547 -20.83 9.91 9.27
C GLY A 547 -20.83 9.30 10.69
N ALA A 548 -19.71 9.38 11.42
CA ALA A 548 -19.64 8.94 12.82
C ALA A 548 -20.54 9.77 13.73
N ILE A 549 -20.59 11.09 13.53
CA ILE A 549 -21.50 11.99 14.23
C ILE A 549 -22.96 11.61 13.92
N CYS A 550 -23.29 11.38 12.63
CA CYS A 550 -24.63 10.96 12.22
C CYS A 550 -25.05 9.65 12.89
N ARG A 551 -24.19 8.62 12.91
CA ARG A 551 -24.49 7.34 13.56
C ARG A 551 -24.75 7.48 15.06
N LYS A 552 -23.89 8.22 15.79
CA LYS A 552 -24.08 8.46 17.23
C LYS A 552 -25.34 9.28 17.51
N THR A 553 -25.65 10.24 16.63
CA THR A 553 -26.89 11.00 16.72
C THR A 553 -28.11 10.11 16.50
N ALA A 554 -28.08 9.24 15.48
CA ALA A 554 -29.17 8.29 15.23
C ALA A 554 -29.39 7.34 16.41
N MET A 555 -28.31 6.87 17.04
CA MET A 555 -28.38 6.03 18.25
C MET A 555 -29.06 6.78 19.42
N LYS A 556 -28.68 8.04 19.69
CA LYS A 556 -29.30 8.86 20.76
C LYS A 556 -30.79 9.13 20.50
N ILE A 557 -31.16 9.33 19.23
CA ILE A 557 -32.56 9.54 18.85
C ILE A 557 -33.36 8.23 18.95
N ALA A 558 -32.81 7.12 18.54
CA ALA A 558 -33.45 5.80 18.61
C ALA A 558 -33.65 5.33 20.06
N ALA A 559 -32.75 5.70 20.98
CA ALA A 559 -32.89 5.47 22.41
C ALA A 559 -33.95 6.42 23.08
N ASN A 560 -34.56 7.31 22.32
CA ASN A 560 -35.46 8.39 22.82
C ASN A 560 -34.83 9.36 23.83
N ASP A 561 -33.48 9.43 23.85
CA ASP A 561 -32.77 10.35 24.76
C ASP A 561 -32.96 11.81 24.34
N VAL A 562 -32.98 12.07 23.02
CA VAL A 562 -33.08 13.41 22.45
C VAL A 562 -33.87 13.42 21.14
N LYS A 563 -34.54 14.53 20.84
CA LYS A 563 -35.27 14.76 19.59
C LYS A 563 -34.39 15.43 18.52
N ARG A 564 -33.36 16.15 18.94
CA ARG A 564 -32.41 16.86 18.09
C ARG A 564 -31.06 17.00 18.78
N VAL A 565 -29.99 17.05 18.00
CA VAL A 565 -28.60 17.26 18.46
C VAL A 565 -28.01 18.44 17.72
N ALA A 566 -27.37 19.35 18.46
CA ALA A 566 -26.56 20.44 17.91
C ALA A 566 -25.10 20.19 18.27
N ILE A 567 -24.27 20.06 17.23
CA ILE A 567 -22.84 19.88 17.38
C ILE A 567 -22.15 21.24 17.39
N THR A 568 -21.41 21.49 18.44
CA THR A 568 -20.58 22.68 18.65
C THR A 568 -19.16 22.26 18.96
N GLN A 569 -18.20 23.17 18.91
CA GLN A 569 -16.82 22.85 19.26
C GLN A 569 -16.67 22.23 20.66
N LYS A 570 -17.52 22.62 21.62
CA LYS A 570 -17.44 22.15 23.02
C LYS A 570 -17.84 20.69 23.22
N ASN A 571 -18.75 20.16 22.39
CA ASN A 571 -19.25 18.80 22.55
C ASN A 571 -18.70 17.82 21.47
N LEU A 572 -17.76 18.26 20.63
CA LEU A 572 -17.14 17.42 19.62
C LEU A 572 -16.49 16.16 20.22
N SER A 573 -15.83 16.29 21.36
CA SER A 573 -15.16 15.18 22.04
C SER A 573 -16.11 14.07 22.49
N GLU A 574 -17.38 14.36 22.76
CA GLU A 574 -18.40 13.36 23.10
C GLU A 574 -18.71 12.46 21.88
N PHE A 575 -18.64 13.04 20.67
CA PHE A 575 -18.98 12.34 19.43
C PHE A 575 -17.76 11.72 18.75
N LEU A 576 -16.60 12.37 18.78
CA LEU A 576 -15.40 11.93 18.02
C LEU A 576 -14.27 11.43 18.92
N GLY A 577 -14.40 11.58 20.25
CA GLY A 577 -13.36 11.22 21.21
C GLY A 577 -12.30 12.31 21.36
N VAL A 578 -11.12 11.92 21.85
CA VAL A 578 -10.00 12.84 22.08
C VAL A 578 -9.52 13.43 20.75
N VAL A 579 -9.18 14.71 20.75
CA VAL A 579 -8.57 15.39 19.60
C VAL A 579 -7.28 14.65 19.21
N ARG A 580 -7.19 14.25 17.94
CA ARG A 580 -6.08 13.44 17.43
C ARG A 580 -4.90 14.29 17.00
N TYR A 581 -5.19 15.45 16.45
CA TYR A 581 -4.20 16.39 15.94
C TYR A 581 -4.31 17.67 16.76
N ALA A 582 -3.48 17.79 17.79
CA ALA A 582 -3.30 19.05 18.47
C ALA A 582 -2.60 20.03 17.52
N ASP A 583 -2.95 21.32 17.60
CA ASP A 583 -2.12 22.31 16.93
C ASP A 583 -0.69 22.13 17.46
N PRO A 584 0.30 21.89 16.55
CA PRO A 584 1.66 21.78 17.00
C PRO A 584 1.95 23.04 17.84
N ALA A 585 2.56 22.83 18.99
CA ALA A 585 3.04 23.96 19.81
C ALA A 585 4.20 24.60 19.06
N HIS A 586 3.89 25.36 18.00
CA HIS A 586 4.89 26.09 17.22
C HIS A 586 5.62 27.05 18.15
N LEU A 587 6.86 27.30 17.80
CA LEU A 587 7.76 28.24 18.49
C LEU A 587 6.98 29.37 19.15
N ARG A 588 6.82 29.31 20.45
CA ARG A 588 6.15 30.36 21.20
C ARG A 588 7.03 31.62 21.26
N HIS A 589 8.30 31.45 21.03
CA HIS A 589 9.35 32.48 21.12
C HIS A 589 10.33 32.41 19.95
N ASN A 590 11.02 33.50 19.66
CA ASN A 590 12.14 33.49 18.72
C ASN A 590 13.33 32.73 19.35
N GLU A 591 13.80 31.70 18.67
CA GLU A 591 14.84 30.79 19.16
C GLU A 591 16.08 30.83 18.27
N VAL A 592 17.22 30.43 18.84
CA VAL A 592 18.48 30.30 18.10
C VAL A 592 18.56 28.89 17.54
N GLY A 593 18.90 28.76 16.26
CA GLY A 593 19.08 27.46 15.59
C GLY A 593 17.81 26.76 15.20
N VAL A 594 16.62 27.31 15.43
CA VAL A 594 15.33 26.66 15.10
C VAL A 594 14.61 27.45 14.03
N VAL A 595 14.24 26.80 12.92
CA VAL A 595 13.63 27.40 11.72
C VAL A 595 12.41 26.63 11.29
N ASN A 596 11.33 27.34 10.91
CA ASN A 596 10.17 26.76 10.28
C ASN A 596 10.41 26.62 8.77
N GLY A 597 10.73 25.43 8.30
CA GLY A 597 10.67 25.04 6.90
C GLY A 597 9.24 24.66 6.50
N LEU A 598 9.00 24.55 5.20
CA LEU A 598 7.71 24.11 4.64
C LEU A 598 7.93 22.86 3.78
N ALA A 599 7.23 21.81 4.12
CA ALA A 599 7.22 20.55 3.38
C ALA A 599 5.87 20.31 2.71
N TRP A 600 5.90 19.51 1.65
CA TRP A 600 4.72 18.97 0.98
C TRP A 600 4.70 17.45 1.14
N THR A 601 3.54 16.91 1.47
CA THR A 601 3.28 15.47 1.61
C THR A 601 2.01 15.09 0.84
N GLN A 602 1.80 13.81 0.61
CA GLN A 602 0.56 13.32 -0.04
C GLN A 602 -0.72 13.70 0.74
N VAL A 603 -0.61 14.02 2.03
CA VAL A 603 -1.74 14.45 2.86
C VAL A 603 -1.87 15.98 2.97
N GLY A 604 -1.02 16.75 2.30
CA GLY A 604 -1.02 18.21 2.25
C GLY A 604 0.31 18.82 2.68
N GLY A 605 0.31 20.13 2.92
CA GLY A 605 1.49 20.83 3.41
C GLY A 605 1.65 20.67 4.94
N GLU A 606 2.89 20.71 5.39
CA GLU A 606 3.29 20.66 6.80
C GLU A 606 4.39 21.65 7.10
N ILE A 607 4.48 22.11 8.36
CA ILE A 607 5.67 22.81 8.84
C ILE A 607 6.73 21.76 9.17
N LEU A 608 7.90 21.97 8.63
CA LEU A 608 9.08 21.17 8.86
C LEU A 608 10.02 21.98 9.77
N GLU A 609 10.01 21.68 11.04
CA GLU A 609 10.95 22.27 11.98
C GLU A 609 12.35 21.77 11.70
N VAL A 610 13.32 22.69 11.61
CA VAL A 610 14.73 22.42 11.41
C VAL A 610 15.48 22.95 12.60
N GLU A 611 16.08 22.06 13.38
CA GLU A 611 16.92 22.41 14.51
C GLU A 611 18.39 22.26 14.14
N ALA A 612 19.19 23.27 14.43
CA ALA A 612 20.64 23.22 14.29
C ALA A 612 21.32 23.55 15.61
N ASN A 613 22.22 22.70 16.06
CA ASN A 613 23.07 22.94 17.23
C ASN A 613 24.54 22.94 16.83
N VAL A 614 25.32 23.81 17.44
CA VAL A 614 26.76 23.97 17.19
C VAL A 614 27.51 23.70 18.48
N MET A 615 28.48 22.81 18.41
CA MET A 615 29.30 22.36 19.53
C MET A 615 30.78 22.48 19.18
N ASP A 616 31.66 22.61 20.18
CA ASP A 616 33.10 22.48 19.97
C ASP A 616 33.41 21.04 19.49
N GLY A 617 34.20 20.93 18.42
CA GLY A 617 34.42 19.62 17.81
C GLY A 617 35.53 19.62 16.75
N SER A 618 35.36 18.75 15.76
CA SER A 618 36.37 18.49 14.72
C SER A 618 35.89 18.80 13.29
N GLY A 619 34.76 19.50 13.16
CA GLY A 619 34.19 19.87 11.87
C GLY A 619 33.21 18.82 11.30
N LYS A 620 32.61 17.98 12.14
CA LYS A 620 31.64 17.02 11.72
C LYS A 620 30.27 17.64 11.46
N LEU A 621 29.60 17.18 10.40
CA LEU A 621 28.19 17.45 10.15
C LEU A 621 27.39 16.19 10.49
N GLU A 622 26.60 16.27 11.55
CA GLU A 622 25.69 15.19 11.96
C GLU A 622 24.27 15.53 11.54
N LEU A 623 23.59 14.54 10.95
CA LEU A 623 22.24 14.68 10.42
C LEU A 623 21.35 13.59 11.02
N THR A 624 20.26 13.99 11.67
CA THR A 624 19.27 13.08 12.26
C THR A 624 17.85 13.47 11.87
N GLY A 625 16.89 12.52 11.92
CA GLY A 625 15.48 12.76 11.60
C GLY A 625 14.97 11.99 10.37
N ASN A 626 15.59 10.83 10.04
CA ASN A 626 15.19 9.96 8.93
C ASN A 626 15.21 10.68 7.57
N LEU A 627 16.38 11.25 7.22
CA LEU A 627 16.58 12.07 6.03
C LEU A 627 17.00 11.21 4.84
N GLY A 628 16.32 11.38 3.71
CA GLY A 628 16.71 10.81 2.44
C GLY A 628 17.99 11.46 1.85
N THR A 629 18.50 10.86 0.79
CA THR A 629 19.80 11.25 0.19
C THR A 629 19.81 12.70 -0.31
N VAL A 630 18.71 13.15 -0.94
CA VAL A 630 18.62 14.52 -1.50
C VAL A 630 18.66 15.56 -0.37
N MET A 631 17.99 15.31 0.75
CA MET A 631 18.01 16.24 1.90
C MET A 631 19.37 16.26 2.59
N GLN A 632 20.08 15.13 2.67
CA GLN A 632 21.45 15.05 3.17
C GLN A 632 22.44 15.85 2.28
N GLU A 633 22.28 15.77 0.96
CA GLU A 633 23.05 16.56 0.00
C GLU A 633 22.74 18.05 0.14
N SER A 634 21.47 18.41 0.32
CA SER A 634 21.05 19.79 0.59
C SER A 634 21.73 20.37 1.84
N ALA A 635 21.84 19.59 2.92
CA ALA A 635 22.53 20.00 4.13
C ALA A 635 24.04 20.22 3.91
N LYS A 636 24.70 19.35 3.13
CA LYS A 636 26.13 19.52 2.75
C LYS A 636 26.33 20.75 1.86
N THR A 637 25.40 21.02 0.95
CA THR A 637 25.41 22.21 0.08
C THR A 637 25.23 23.47 0.91
N ALA A 638 24.33 23.48 1.88
CA ALA A 638 24.11 24.58 2.83
C ALA A 638 25.38 24.89 3.62
N LEU A 639 26.06 23.88 4.18
CA LEU A 639 27.34 24.06 4.88
C LEU A 639 28.42 24.66 3.97
N SER A 640 28.53 24.15 2.74
CA SER A 640 29.52 24.66 1.76
C SER A 640 29.23 26.11 1.37
N CYS A 641 27.95 26.47 1.23
CA CYS A 641 27.50 27.83 0.97
C CYS A 641 27.92 28.79 2.11
N LEU A 642 27.69 28.42 3.37
CA LEU A 642 28.10 29.22 4.54
C LEU A 642 29.62 29.35 4.66
N ARG A 643 30.38 28.26 4.40
CA ARG A 643 31.86 28.32 4.39
C ARG A 643 32.40 29.32 3.39
N SER A 644 31.86 29.35 2.19
CA SER A 644 32.30 30.29 1.15
C SER A 644 32.02 31.74 1.49
N ARG A 645 31.07 32.01 2.40
CA ARG A 645 30.59 33.35 2.81
C ARG A 645 30.89 33.68 4.27
N ALA A 646 31.69 32.89 4.96
CA ALA A 646 31.94 33.05 6.39
C ALA A 646 32.36 34.46 6.78
N ALA A 647 33.27 35.10 6.00
CA ALA A 647 33.73 36.46 6.21
C ALA A 647 32.62 37.52 6.07
N GLN A 648 31.67 37.33 5.16
CA GLN A 648 30.56 38.27 4.93
C GLN A 648 29.47 38.13 5.99
N LEU A 649 29.31 36.93 6.52
CA LEU A 649 28.26 36.57 7.49
C LEU A 649 28.73 36.72 8.95
N SER A 650 29.91 37.25 9.17
CA SER A 650 30.51 37.42 10.51
C SER A 650 30.66 36.10 11.29
N ILE A 651 30.97 35.01 10.57
CA ILE A 651 31.25 33.68 11.13
C ILE A 651 32.76 33.49 11.21
N GLU A 652 33.25 32.79 12.22
CA GLU A 652 34.65 32.38 12.32
C GLU A 652 35.11 31.63 11.07
N LYS A 653 36.23 32.04 10.45
CA LYS A 653 36.71 31.47 9.18
C LYS A 653 36.94 29.94 9.26
N ASP A 654 37.36 29.45 10.41
CA ASP A 654 37.76 28.07 10.64
C ASP A 654 36.66 27.24 11.40
N PHE A 655 35.41 27.76 11.49
CA PHE A 655 34.32 27.08 12.19
C PHE A 655 34.16 25.63 11.73
N TYR A 656 34.39 25.35 10.45
CA TYR A 656 34.26 24.01 9.85
C TYR A 656 35.37 23.03 10.29
N LYS A 657 36.35 23.49 11.09
CA LYS A 657 37.39 22.63 11.70
C LYS A 657 37.28 22.55 13.20
N THR A 658 36.61 23.49 13.82
CA THR A 658 36.59 23.69 15.29
C THR A 658 35.21 23.46 15.88
N LYS A 659 34.17 23.42 15.03
CA LYS A 659 32.78 23.25 15.48
C LYS A 659 32.14 22.05 14.76
N ASP A 660 31.51 21.20 15.54
CA ASP A 660 30.62 20.17 15.03
C ASP A 660 29.22 20.77 14.92
N ILE A 661 28.53 20.49 13.82
CA ILE A 661 27.17 20.97 13.55
C ILE A 661 26.24 19.77 13.50
N HIS A 662 25.24 19.76 14.38
CA HIS A 662 24.20 18.75 14.38
C HIS A 662 22.90 19.38 13.90
N ILE A 663 22.32 18.81 12.83
CA ILE A 663 21.01 19.19 12.32
C ILE A 663 20.03 18.05 12.62
N HIS A 664 18.95 18.43 13.26
CA HIS A 664 17.88 17.52 13.60
C HIS A 664 16.57 17.97 12.96
N PHE A 665 15.83 17.00 12.44
CA PHE A 665 14.46 17.20 12.00
C PHE A 665 13.56 16.37 12.91
N PRO A 666 12.75 16.99 13.75
CA PRO A 666 11.79 16.30 14.62
C PRO A 666 10.86 15.34 13.87
N GLU A 667 10.19 14.45 14.59
CA GLU A 667 9.35 13.39 14.01
C GLU A 667 10.14 12.39 13.13
N GLY A 668 11.20 11.80 13.67
CA GLY A 668 12.07 10.84 12.97
C GLY A 668 11.41 9.57 12.43
N ALA A 669 10.17 9.27 12.85
CA ALA A 669 9.40 8.15 12.31
C ALA A 669 8.93 8.38 10.86
N VAL A 670 8.85 9.64 10.41
CA VAL A 670 8.40 10.02 9.06
C VAL A 670 9.62 10.25 8.18
N PRO A 671 9.78 9.49 7.05
CA PRO A 671 10.87 9.76 6.10
C PRO A 671 10.71 11.15 5.48
N LYS A 672 11.83 11.87 5.39
CA LYS A 672 11.88 13.23 4.82
C LYS A 672 12.95 13.28 3.73
N ASP A 673 12.54 13.68 2.52
CA ASP A 673 13.47 13.87 1.41
C ASP A 673 13.05 15.04 0.53
N GLY A 674 14.03 15.66 -0.11
CA GLY A 674 13.84 16.75 -1.05
C GLY A 674 14.76 17.95 -0.84
N PRO A 675 15.01 18.77 -1.88
CA PRO A 675 15.95 19.89 -1.83
C PRO A 675 15.33 21.17 -1.23
N SER A 676 14.01 21.27 -1.09
CA SER A 676 13.26 22.48 -0.76
C SER A 676 13.48 23.02 0.68
N ALA A 677 14.16 22.26 1.54
CA ALA A 677 14.55 22.69 2.88
C ALA A 677 15.91 23.44 2.90
N GLY A 678 16.57 23.61 1.77
CA GLY A 678 17.92 24.16 1.67
C GLY A 678 18.09 25.51 2.37
N ILE A 679 17.18 26.47 2.12
CA ILE A 679 17.25 27.80 2.80
C ILE A 679 16.95 27.69 4.30
N ALA A 680 16.07 26.79 4.73
CA ALA A 680 15.76 26.57 6.13
C ALA A 680 16.98 26.00 6.89
N ILE A 681 17.62 24.99 6.31
CA ILE A 681 18.86 24.40 6.84
C ILE A 681 19.97 25.45 6.94
N THR A 682 20.17 26.24 5.86
CA THR A 682 21.20 27.28 5.82
C THR A 682 20.97 28.34 6.89
N THR A 683 19.71 28.76 7.07
CA THR A 683 19.30 29.74 8.06
C THR A 683 19.45 29.20 9.49
N ALA A 684 19.08 27.95 9.75
CA ALA A 684 19.24 27.30 11.05
C ALA A 684 20.72 27.19 11.43
N MET A 685 21.57 26.75 10.51
CA MET A 685 23.04 26.73 10.73
C MET A 685 23.61 28.12 11.01
N LEU A 686 23.23 29.14 10.22
CA LEU A 686 23.71 30.50 10.41
C LEU A 686 23.26 31.06 11.76
N SER A 687 22.00 30.84 12.11
CA SER A 687 21.46 31.25 13.42
C SER A 687 22.25 30.62 14.56
N ALA A 688 22.50 29.33 14.50
CA ALA A 688 23.27 28.61 15.53
C ALA A 688 24.74 29.09 15.61
N LEU A 689 25.40 29.34 14.48
CA LEU A 689 26.78 29.82 14.40
C LEU A 689 26.93 31.26 14.90
N THR A 690 25.91 32.10 14.68
CA THR A 690 25.99 33.56 15.05
C THR A 690 25.27 33.89 16.35
N GLY A 691 24.52 32.95 16.93
CA GLY A 691 23.67 33.17 18.11
C GLY A 691 22.50 34.14 17.85
N ARG A 692 22.15 34.41 16.59
CA ARG A 692 21.01 35.25 16.21
C ARG A 692 19.74 34.47 16.24
N LYS A 693 18.71 34.99 16.94
CA LYS A 693 17.39 34.32 17.00
C LYS A 693 16.68 34.37 15.64
N VAL A 694 15.97 33.31 15.32
CA VAL A 694 15.07 33.25 14.15
C VAL A 694 13.70 33.75 14.56
N ARG A 695 13.03 34.46 13.67
CA ARG A 695 11.67 34.96 13.87
C ARG A 695 10.69 33.82 13.81
N ARG A 696 9.84 33.63 14.83
CA ARG A 696 8.83 32.57 14.93
C ARG A 696 7.69 32.68 13.91
N ASP A 697 7.40 33.93 13.48
CA ASP A 697 6.31 34.24 12.55
C ASP A 697 6.71 34.07 11.07
N VAL A 698 7.92 33.60 10.82
CA VAL A 698 8.47 33.37 9.48
C VAL A 698 8.61 31.88 9.22
N ALA A 699 8.12 31.46 8.05
CA ALA A 699 8.41 30.15 7.47
C ALA A 699 9.06 30.32 6.09
N MET A 700 9.80 29.32 5.64
CA MET A 700 10.55 29.42 4.41
C MET A 700 10.62 28.10 3.63
N THR A 701 10.76 28.25 2.31
CA THR A 701 11.00 27.11 1.42
C THR A 701 11.83 27.56 0.23
N GLY A 702 12.80 26.75 -0.16
CA GLY A 702 13.68 27.04 -1.29
C GLY A 702 14.89 26.10 -1.30
N GLU A 703 15.36 25.76 -2.50
CA GLU A 703 16.60 25.04 -2.69
C GLU A 703 17.77 26.03 -2.70
N VAL A 704 18.90 25.65 -2.12
CA VAL A 704 20.09 26.48 -2.06
C VAL A 704 21.20 25.92 -2.95
N THR A 705 21.88 26.79 -3.70
CA THR A 705 23.07 26.44 -4.46
C THR A 705 24.37 26.74 -3.67
N LEU A 706 25.49 26.14 -4.08
CA LEU A 706 26.81 26.45 -3.50
C LEU A 706 27.15 27.95 -3.54
N ARG A 707 26.58 28.69 -4.50
CA ARG A 707 26.75 30.14 -4.66
C ARG A 707 25.67 30.97 -3.98
N GLY A 708 24.83 30.36 -3.10
CA GLY A 708 23.79 31.03 -2.34
C GLY A 708 22.58 31.52 -3.15
N ARG A 709 22.40 31.08 -4.39
CA ARG A 709 21.18 31.39 -5.12
C ARG A 709 20.06 30.48 -4.59
N VAL A 710 18.87 31.03 -4.56
CA VAL A 710 17.66 30.32 -4.15
C VAL A 710 16.93 29.86 -5.40
N LEU A 711 16.73 28.55 -5.54
CA LEU A 711 16.08 27.91 -6.69
C LEU A 711 14.61 27.59 -6.40
N PRO A 712 13.76 27.49 -7.45
CA PRO A 712 12.34 27.25 -7.33
C PRO A 712 12.01 25.86 -6.78
N ILE A 713 10.81 25.76 -6.21
CA ILE A 713 10.30 24.56 -5.56
C ILE A 713 8.88 24.22 -6.04
N GLY A 714 8.46 22.96 -5.82
CA GLY A 714 7.09 22.52 -6.04
C GLY A 714 6.21 22.57 -4.79
N GLY A 715 4.88 22.49 -5.01
CA GLY A 715 3.88 22.39 -3.93
C GLY A 715 3.70 23.67 -3.11
N LEU A 716 3.87 24.85 -3.71
CA LEU A 716 3.78 26.13 -2.99
C LEU A 716 2.38 26.33 -2.39
N LYS A 717 1.32 25.92 -3.07
CA LYS A 717 -0.07 26.03 -2.60
C LYS A 717 -0.25 25.32 -1.26
N GLU A 718 0.15 24.05 -1.18
CA GLU A 718 0.00 23.22 0.01
C GLU A 718 0.87 23.76 1.16
N LYS A 719 2.10 24.16 0.86
CA LYS A 719 3.05 24.72 1.81
C LYS A 719 2.52 26.01 2.46
N THR A 720 1.93 26.90 1.68
CA THR A 720 1.37 28.16 2.17
C THR A 720 0.09 27.94 2.99
N MET A 721 -0.72 26.97 2.64
CA MET A 721 -1.88 26.57 3.45
C MET A 721 -1.45 26.05 4.84
N ALA A 722 -0.36 25.26 4.90
CA ALA A 722 0.19 24.81 6.18
C ALA A 722 0.70 26.00 7.00
N ALA A 723 1.43 26.93 6.37
CA ALA A 723 1.90 28.13 7.05
C ALA A 723 0.75 28.92 7.66
N LEU A 724 -0.32 29.16 6.91
CA LEU A 724 -1.51 29.87 7.39
C LEU A 724 -2.18 29.15 8.57
N ARG A 725 -2.37 27.83 8.45
CA ARG A 725 -2.99 27.00 9.50
C ARG A 725 -2.20 27.06 10.81
N CYS A 726 -0.89 27.14 10.72
CA CYS A 726 0.01 27.19 11.85
C CYS A 726 0.27 28.62 12.36
N GLY A 727 -0.46 29.63 11.86
CA GLY A 727 -0.38 31.01 12.36
C GLY A 727 0.90 31.76 11.95
N ILE A 728 1.61 31.28 10.92
CA ILE A 728 2.73 32.00 10.31
C ILE A 728 2.21 33.28 9.65
N GLY A 729 2.91 34.38 9.82
CA GLY A 729 2.59 35.67 9.19
C GLY A 729 3.34 35.94 7.89
N THR A 730 4.59 35.48 7.80
CA THR A 730 5.48 35.73 6.67
C THR A 730 6.02 34.43 6.07
N VAL A 731 5.95 34.31 4.75
CA VAL A 731 6.49 33.16 4.02
C VAL A 731 7.55 33.63 3.02
N ILE A 732 8.77 33.12 3.17
CA ILE A 732 9.87 33.38 2.24
C ILE A 732 9.82 32.31 1.13
N ILE A 733 9.79 32.77 -0.11
CA ILE A 733 9.70 31.90 -1.32
C ILE A 733 10.79 32.29 -2.33
N PRO A 734 11.21 31.36 -3.20
CA PRO A 734 12.09 31.71 -4.32
C PRO A 734 11.36 32.69 -5.29
N LYS A 735 12.09 33.62 -5.84
CA LYS A 735 11.54 34.62 -6.78
C LYS A 735 10.89 33.99 -8.01
N GLU A 736 11.45 32.91 -8.52
CA GLU A 736 10.88 32.19 -9.67
C GLU A 736 9.50 31.55 -9.37
N ASN A 737 9.15 31.35 -8.08
CA ASN A 737 7.83 30.90 -7.64
C ASN A 737 6.81 32.05 -7.45
N GLU A 738 7.18 33.30 -7.70
CA GLU A 738 6.25 34.44 -7.60
C GLU A 738 5.05 34.27 -8.55
N LYS A 739 5.26 33.69 -9.72
CA LYS A 739 4.21 33.31 -10.67
C LYS A 739 3.19 32.32 -10.09
N ASP A 740 3.63 31.41 -9.21
CA ASP A 740 2.77 30.38 -8.60
C ASP A 740 1.83 30.98 -7.53
N LEU A 741 2.07 32.25 -7.09
CA LEU A 741 1.17 32.96 -6.19
C LEU A 741 -0.22 33.19 -6.81
N GLU A 742 -0.33 33.22 -8.15
CA GLU A 742 -1.62 33.32 -8.84
C GLU A 742 -2.50 32.08 -8.62
N GLU A 743 -1.90 30.93 -8.33
CA GLU A 743 -2.60 29.67 -8.06
C GLU A 743 -3.10 29.53 -6.63
N ILE A 744 -2.58 30.38 -5.71
CA ILE A 744 -2.94 30.36 -4.30
C ILE A 744 -4.29 31.07 -4.09
N ASP A 745 -5.14 30.46 -3.25
CA ASP A 745 -6.42 31.02 -2.87
C ASP A 745 -6.29 32.46 -2.36
N GLN A 746 -7.21 33.35 -2.78
CA GLN A 746 -7.19 34.76 -2.39
C GLN A 746 -7.24 34.97 -0.87
N THR A 747 -7.90 34.05 -0.13
CA THR A 747 -7.99 34.12 1.33
C THR A 747 -6.62 33.90 1.97
N VAL A 748 -5.86 32.92 1.47
CA VAL A 748 -4.50 32.64 1.91
C VAL A 748 -3.57 33.80 1.56
N ARG A 749 -3.69 34.28 0.30
CA ARG A 749 -2.84 35.36 -0.22
C ARG A 749 -3.03 36.68 0.54
N ARG A 750 -4.22 36.96 1.05
CA ARG A 750 -4.49 38.17 1.85
C ARG A 750 -4.00 38.09 3.29
N LYS A 751 -3.88 36.90 3.85
CA LYS A 751 -3.52 36.66 5.26
C LYS A 751 -2.01 36.45 5.46
N LEU A 752 -1.28 36.03 4.42
CA LEU A 752 0.16 35.81 4.47
C LEU A 752 0.91 36.93 3.75
N HIS A 753 2.02 37.34 4.34
CA HIS A 753 2.99 38.22 3.70
C HIS A 753 4.04 37.38 2.97
N PHE A 754 4.13 37.52 1.65
CA PHE A 754 5.10 36.79 0.84
C PHE A 754 6.34 37.65 0.58
N VAL A 755 7.52 37.05 0.81
CA VAL A 755 8.80 37.66 0.48
C VAL A 755 9.49 36.79 -0.56
N ALA A 756 9.59 37.31 -1.78
CA ALA A 756 10.29 36.65 -2.87
C ALA A 756 11.78 36.97 -2.82
N VAL A 757 12.64 35.96 -2.85
CA VAL A 757 14.10 36.09 -2.69
C VAL A 757 14.86 35.38 -3.80
N GLU A 758 16.01 35.96 -4.19
CA GLU A 758 16.93 35.37 -5.18
C GLU A 758 18.19 34.79 -4.52
N ALA A 759 18.56 35.35 -3.34
CA ALA A 759 19.78 34.97 -2.64
C ALA A 759 19.53 34.69 -1.15
N VAL A 760 20.39 33.89 -0.53
CA VAL A 760 20.29 33.50 0.88
C VAL A 760 20.47 34.69 1.83
N GLU A 761 21.19 35.73 1.43
CA GLU A 761 21.39 36.95 2.19
C GLU A 761 20.04 37.67 2.43
N GLU A 762 19.18 37.70 1.45
CA GLU A 762 17.81 38.25 1.57
C GLU A 762 16.98 37.41 2.57
N VAL A 763 17.10 36.07 2.53
CA VAL A 763 16.47 35.17 3.50
C VAL A 763 16.91 35.54 4.92
N PHE A 764 18.21 35.70 5.15
CA PHE A 764 18.75 36.00 6.48
C PHE A 764 18.28 37.36 7.00
N SER A 765 18.14 38.36 6.13
CA SER A 765 17.69 39.69 6.52
C SER A 765 16.26 39.71 7.03
N VAL A 766 15.41 38.82 6.50
CA VAL A 766 14.00 38.73 6.86
C VAL A 766 13.80 37.77 8.04
N ALA A 767 14.51 36.64 8.05
CA ALA A 767 14.29 35.57 9.01
C ALA A 767 14.97 35.77 10.36
N LEU A 768 16.13 36.46 10.40
CA LEU A 768 16.90 36.65 11.62
C LEU A 768 16.58 38.00 12.29
N VAL A 769 16.47 37.98 13.62
CA VAL A 769 16.22 39.20 14.41
C VAL A 769 17.38 40.17 14.25
N GLY A 770 17.08 41.43 14.00
CA GLY A 770 18.07 42.50 13.83
C GLY A 770 18.87 42.81 15.09
N GLU A 771 20.09 43.40 14.92
CA GLU A 771 20.95 43.74 16.06
C GLU A 771 20.36 44.84 16.99
N GLU A 772 19.49 45.70 16.48
CA GLU A 772 18.83 46.73 17.26
C GLU A 772 17.77 46.19 18.24
N GLU A 773 17.08 45.14 17.92
CA GLU A 773 16.14 44.47 18.83
C GLU A 773 16.85 43.66 19.94
N ARG A 774 18.11 43.29 19.75
CA ARG A 774 18.95 42.68 20.80
C ARG A 774 19.12 43.56 22.01
N LYS A 775 19.22 44.88 21.81
CA LYS A 775 19.46 45.85 22.89
C LYS A 775 18.21 46.18 23.72
N SER A 776 17.03 46.06 23.16
CA SER A 776 15.75 46.28 23.84
C SER A 776 15.25 45.06 24.64
N GLY A 777 15.59 43.83 24.23
CA GLY A 777 15.22 42.59 24.89
C GLY A 777 16.10 42.17 26.09
N ALA A 778 17.32 42.72 26.20
CA ALA A 778 18.29 42.37 27.25
C ALA A 778 17.99 43.00 28.62
N SER A 779 16.98 43.89 28.73
CA SER A 779 16.60 44.54 29.99
C SER A 779 15.44 43.91 30.76
N ALA A 780 14.86 42.85 30.26
CA ALA A 780 13.71 42.16 30.88
C ALA A 780 13.91 40.66 30.93
N GLU A 781 14.81 40.15 31.75
CA GLU A 781 14.72 38.79 32.29
C GLU A 781 15.90 38.51 33.24
N LYS A 782 15.85 39.11 34.41
CA LYS A 782 16.42 38.49 35.61
C LYS A 782 15.26 37.80 36.34
N MET A 783 15.02 36.54 35.96
CA MET A 783 14.19 35.68 36.81
C MET A 783 15.00 35.25 38.04
N PRO A 784 14.40 35.37 39.24
CA PRO A 784 15.06 34.87 40.43
C PRO A 784 15.03 33.34 40.45
N LEU A 785 16.19 32.73 40.69
CA LEU A 785 16.37 31.31 40.97
C LEU A 785 15.47 30.92 42.15
N LEU A 786 14.47 30.10 41.91
CA LEU A 786 13.70 29.43 42.98
C LEU A 786 14.57 28.36 43.63
N PRO A 787 14.58 28.24 44.96
CA PRO A 787 15.39 27.24 45.67
C PRO A 787 14.85 25.85 45.41
N VAL A 788 15.74 24.93 45.05
CA VAL A 788 15.47 23.52 44.88
C VAL A 788 15.10 22.90 46.22
N ALA A 789 13.88 22.40 46.37
CA ALA A 789 13.49 21.61 47.50
C ALA A 789 14.09 20.17 47.39
N PRO A 790 14.49 19.54 48.50
CA PRO A 790 15.15 18.24 48.46
C PRO A 790 14.15 17.14 48.08
N THR A 791 14.50 16.34 47.09
CA THR A 791 13.76 15.19 46.65
C THR A 791 13.64 14.11 47.71
N ALA A 792 12.44 13.78 48.14
CA ALA A 792 12.13 12.58 48.88
C ALA A 792 12.29 11.34 47.96
N ARG A 793 13.14 10.41 48.39
CA ARG A 793 13.25 9.08 47.78
C ARG A 793 11.96 8.30 48.05
N THR A 794 11.26 7.94 47.02
CA THR A 794 10.22 6.92 47.10
C THR A 794 10.74 5.66 46.38
N GLU A 795 11.00 4.63 47.16
CA GLU A 795 11.30 3.30 46.68
C GLU A 795 10.04 2.72 46.02
N LEU A 796 10.16 2.38 44.75
CA LEU A 796 9.17 1.52 44.06
C LEU A 796 9.59 0.06 44.25
N ARG A 797 8.84 -0.67 45.06
CA ARG A 797 8.79 -2.13 45.03
C ARG A 797 7.94 -2.60 43.86
N ILE A 798 8.45 -3.60 43.17
CA ILE A 798 7.95 -4.38 42.03
C ILE A 798 6.48 -4.73 42.13
#